data_f22b13588e24c2e763a6720d4dfc696e
#
_entry.id   f22b13588e24c2e763a6720d4dfc696e
#
_cell.length_a   1.000
_cell.length_b   1.000
_cell.length_c   1.000
_cell.angle_alpha   90.00
_cell.angle_beta   90.00
_cell.angle_gamma   90.00
#
_symmetry.space_group_name_H-M   'P 1'
#
loop_
_entity.id
_entity.type
_entity.pdbx_description
1 polymer ?
#
loop_
_entity_poly.entity_id
_entity_poly.type
_entity_poly.pdbx_seq_one_letter_code
_entity_poly.pdbx_strand_id
1 'polypeptide(L)'
;MKIIYSLFLFLSINLFSQEIYDLEYYFGEDYKNFNEDIPKPSDFLLNGKEVGSSHVSHDRLIQYMYALANASKRIDIENRGFSYEGRPLVLLTITSEENHDNLIKFKRSHIDYIDGKSDNKSSNFYNRPVVIYQGYSIHGNEPSGSNAAMLYAYYLASSNSDDVKNQLKNSIILLDPSLNPDGLQRFANWVNTNKSQNLNSDSNDREFNEHWPRGRTNHYWFDMNRDWLPTQLPESKVRIKTFQDWYPNVLTDHHEMGTNSTFFYQPGIPSRVNPLTPKKNQELTAKIGKYHESILSKNGSFFYSEEDYDDFYYGKGSTYPDINGGIGILFEQGSSRGHLQESINGNISFPFTIKNQLLTSISTLEASVDLKKELFDYQREFFNSNKHNRNEYLIVGDQHDRSKLYHFHEILKTHNIITKKLDEDKIVNGIKFKKNNSFLIPKDQRNSRLLNAMINNQTSFKDSLFYDVSAWSFLHSFNLEHTYIKSNEKFNEFNFSKPVGSIISKSDYAYVFRWNDYYSPKALYKLLSHGLNIKVSTDKFTIENNNFSYGSILVPVSNQNKSINEINNIIEEISNETGVNFYGFNTSKTNGIDLGSNDFKKINLPKIGLIVGDGVSSYDAGEIWHLMDTRYEIPITKLKYNSLSKIDLSKYNALIFVNGSYGDKNTIEKLKNWVKNGGNLIGFRNATKWLDSNDFIKLDFIENTAVPKDVKFIDKNKFYGAQLTSGAIFNVKLDLSHPVNYGYHKEDLSIFRNTNIYLKNDKLSFNNPIKYSKENSLVSGYISKLNYKSILNSRPFVSSRLNKGRVSVFTDNTNFRAFWYGTNKLMINTIFFGKLM
;
A
#
# COMPACT_ATOMS: atom_id res chain seq x y z
N MET A 1 -33.13 -47.52 -68.98
CA MET A 1 -32.01 -46.70 -68.63
C MET A 1 -32.39 -45.88 -67.37
N LYS A 2 -31.99 -46.35 -66.23
CA LYS A 2 -32.23 -45.62 -64.93
C LYS A 2 -30.89 -45.05 -64.49
N ILE A 3 -30.76 -43.75 -64.49
CA ILE A 3 -29.58 -43.05 -63.94
C ILE A 3 -29.76 -42.89 -62.43
N ILE A 4 -28.87 -43.55 -61.69
CA ILE A 4 -28.78 -43.34 -60.21
C ILE A 4 -27.82 -42.17 -59.94
N TYR A 5 -28.35 -41.08 -59.42
CA TYR A 5 -27.52 -39.99 -58.88
C TYR A 5 -27.13 -40.33 -57.41
N SER A 6 -25.88 -40.65 -57.18
CA SER A 6 -25.30 -40.75 -55.82
C SER A 6 -24.97 -39.37 -55.38
N LEU A 7 -25.74 -38.86 -54.40
CA LEU A 7 -25.50 -37.61 -53.70
C LEU A 7 -24.46 -37.91 -52.60
N PHE A 8 -23.21 -37.51 -52.81
CA PHE A 8 -22.18 -37.49 -51.76
C PHE A 8 -22.44 -36.27 -50.89
N LEU A 9 -23.04 -36.50 -49.71
CA LEU A 9 -23.11 -35.52 -48.61
C LEU A 9 -21.74 -35.45 -47.96
N PHE A 10 -20.95 -34.43 -48.27
CA PHE A 10 -19.78 -34.10 -47.45
C PHE A 10 -20.29 -33.50 -46.14
N LEU A 11 -20.46 -34.32 -45.14
CA LEU A 11 -20.48 -33.88 -43.74
C LEU A 11 -19.05 -33.43 -43.40
N SER A 12 -18.80 -32.11 -43.48
CA SER A 12 -17.69 -31.51 -42.79
C SER A 12 -17.96 -31.59 -41.28
N ILE A 13 -17.54 -32.68 -40.67
CA ILE A 13 -17.41 -32.75 -39.22
C ILE A 13 -16.29 -31.77 -38.88
N ASN A 14 -16.67 -30.58 -38.48
CA ASN A 14 -15.76 -29.73 -37.71
C ASN A 14 -15.50 -30.46 -36.40
N LEU A 15 -14.51 -31.34 -36.37
CA LEU A 15 -13.86 -31.78 -35.18
C LEU A 15 -13.21 -30.50 -34.62
N PHE A 16 -13.91 -29.83 -33.70
CA PHE A 16 -13.25 -28.97 -32.73
C PHE A 16 -12.38 -29.90 -31.93
N SER A 17 -11.15 -30.11 -32.38
CA SER A 17 -10.06 -30.62 -31.56
C SER A 17 -9.96 -29.65 -30.39
N GLN A 18 -10.40 -30.06 -29.22
CA GLN A 18 -10.14 -29.33 -28.01
C GLN A 18 -8.62 -29.30 -27.90
N GLU A 19 -8.00 -28.11 -28.08
CA GLU A 19 -6.55 -27.97 -27.92
C GLU A 19 -6.16 -28.56 -26.58
N ILE A 20 -5.22 -29.49 -26.60
CA ILE A 20 -4.70 -30.09 -25.37
C ILE A 20 -3.56 -29.18 -24.89
N TYR A 21 -3.77 -28.54 -23.79
CA TYR A 21 -2.77 -27.64 -23.16
C TYR A 21 -1.98 -28.43 -22.10
N ASP A 22 -1.18 -29.37 -22.56
CA ASP A 22 -0.30 -30.20 -21.74
C ASP A 22 1.12 -29.62 -21.57
N LEU A 23 2.05 -30.40 -21.03
CA LEU A 23 3.44 -29.97 -20.87
C LEU A 23 4.15 -29.72 -22.24
N GLU A 24 3.73 -30.41 -23.30
CA GLU A 24 4.26 -30.17 -24.65
C GLU A 24 3.84 -28.82 -25.19
N TYR A 25 2.60 -28.38 -24.91
CA TYR A 25 2.16 -27.04 -25.24
C TYR A 25 3.03 -25.94 -24.62
N TYR A 26 3.42 -26.14 -23.34
CA TYR A 26 4.19 -25.13 -22.59
C TYR A 26 5.68 -25.14 -22.89
N PHE A 27 6.26 -26.34 -23.05
CA PHE A 27 7.72 -26.53 -23.13
C PHE A 27 8.22 -27.09 -24.48
N GLY A 28 7.32 -27.40 -25.43
CA GLY A 28 7.67 -28.04 -26.69
C GLY A 28 8.34 -29.38 -26.45
N GLU A 29 9.34 -29.71 -27.26
CA GLU A 29 10.10 -30.99 -27.18
C GLU A 29 10.95 -31.11 -25.89
N ASP A 30 11.25 -29.99 -25.24
CA ASP A 30 12.17 -29.97 -24.08
C ASP A 30 11.63 -30.79 -22.90
N TYR A 31 10.28 -30.91 -22.76
CA TYR A 31 9.70 -31.67 -21.68
C TYR A 31 10.06 -33.17 -21.69
N LYS A 32 10.43 -33.72 -22.82
CA LYS A 32 10.87 -35.12 -22.94
C LYS A 32 12.15 -35.44 -22.18
N ASN A 33 12.92 -34.39 -21.82
CA ASN A 33 14.15 -34.48 -21.05
C ASN A 33 13.94 -34.19 -19.54
N PHE A 34 12.69 -34.10 -19.09
CA PHE A 34 12.41 -33.80 -17.68
C PHE A 34 12.53 -35.08 -16.84
N ASN A 35 12.94 -34.89 -15.57
CA ASN A 35 12.99 -35.98 -14.60
C ASN A 35 11.56 -36.38 -14.17
N GLU A 36 11.18 -37.60 -14.48
CA GLU A 36 9.84 -38.14 -14.18
C GLU A 36 9.57 -38.36 -12.69
N ASP A 37 10.60 -38.39 -11.84
CA ASP A 37 10.47 -38.50 -10.38
C ASP A 37 9.98 -37.18 -9.73
N ILE A 38 10.03 -36.08 -10.47
CA ILE A 38 9.55 -34.77 -10.00
C ILE A 38 8.04 -34.69 -10.21
N PRO A 39 7.24 -34.40 -9.15
CA PRO A 39 5.78 -34.37 -9.25
C PRO A 39 5.32 -33.28 -10.24
N LYS A 40 4.37 -33.64 -11.12
CA LYS A 40 3.82 -32.73 -12.12
C LYS A 40 2.83 -31.76 -11.48
N PRO A 41 2.70 -30.50 -12.00
CA PRO A 41 1.68 -29.58 -11.54
C PRO A 41 0.26 -30.14 -11.58
N SER A 42 -0.08 -30.93 -12.64
CA SER A 42 -1.39 -31.57 -12.80
C SER A 42 -1.78 -32.48 -11.66
N ASP A 43 -0.81 -33.12 -10.95
CA ASP A 43 -1.09 -34.00 -9.82
C ASP A 43 -1.75 -33.27 -8.64
N PHE A 44 -1.60 -31.96 -8.56
CA PHE A 44 -2.13 -31.07 -7.51
C PHE A 44 -3.34 -30.25 -7.93
N LEU A 45 -3.73 -30.31 -9.19
CA LEU A 45 -4.89 -29.60 -9.71
C LEU A 45 -6.16 -30.46 -9.68
N LEU A 46 -7.32 -29.81 -9.89
CA LEU A 46 -8.61 -30.49 -9.84
C LEU A 46 -8.69 -31.63 -10.86
N ASN A 47 -8.94 -32.83 -10.38
CA ASN A 47 -9.10 -34.08 -11.18
C ASN A 47 -7.89 -34.44 -12.06
N GLY A 48 -6.67 -34.04 -11.67
CA GLY A 48 -5.45 -34.31 -12.44
C GLY A 48 -5.42 -33.65 -13.82
N LYS A 49 -6.14 -32.53 -13.97
CA LYS A 49 -6.16 -31.77 -15.22
C LYS A 49 -4.93 -30.86 -15.34
N GLU A 50 -4.55 -30.56 -16.57
CA GLU A 50 -3.40 -29.74 -16.87
C GLU A 50 -3.55 -28.29 -16.39
N VAL A 51 -2.41 -27.60 -16.21
CA VAL A 51 -2.37 -26.18 -15.85
C VAL A 51 -3.12 -25.37 -16.90
N GLY A 52 -3.93 -24.39 -16.44
CA GLY A 52 -4.80 -23.59 -17.31
C GLY A 52 -6.19 -24.17 -17.52
N SER A 53 -6.44 -25.44 -17.13
CA SER A 53 -7.80 -25.99 -17.14
C SER A 53 -8.67 -25.46 -15.99
N SER A 54 -8.05 -24.98 -14.93
CA SER A 54 -8.66 -24.27 -13.79
C SER A 54 -7.67 -23.29 -13.20
N HIS A 55 -8.16 -22.26 -12.54
CA HIS A 55 -7.32 -21.31 -11.82
C HIS A 55 -6.83 -21.93 -10.52
N VAL A 56 -5.52 -21.91 -10.28
CA VAL A 56 -4.94 -22.47 -9.05
C VAL A 56 -5.37 -21.66 -7.84
N SER A 57 -5.89 -22.33 -6.82
CA SER A 57 -6.14 -21.76 -5.51
C SER A 57 -4.86 -21.73 -4.67
N HIS A 58 -4.77 -20.79 -3.72
CA HIS A 58 -3.55 -20.66 -2.93
C HIS A 58 -3.17 -21.92 -2.17
N ASP A 59 -4.13 -22.63 -1.60
CA ASP A 59 -3.90 -23.89 -0.87
C ASP A 59 -3.26 -24.97 -1.76
N ARG A 60 -3.74 -25.14 -3.00
CA ARG A 60 -3.17 -26.11 -3.96
C ARG A 60 -1.79 -25.67 -4.46
N LEU A 61 -1.63 -24.38 -4.72
CA LEU A 61 -0.33 -23.81 -5.08
C LEU A 61 0.72 -24.13 -4.02
N ILE A 62 0.42 -23.90 -2.75
CA ILE A 62 1.35 -24.13 -1.64
C ILE A 62 1.63 -25.63 -1.45
N GLN A 63 0.61 -26.49 -1.55
CA GLN A 63 0.81 -27.96 -1.50
C GLN A 63 1.80 -28.42 -2.58
N TYR A 64 1.64 -27.91 -3.80
CA TYR A 64 2.54 -28.22 -4.90
C TYR A 64 3.97 -27.72 -4.63
N MET A 65 4.14 -26.48 -4.17
CA MET A 65 5.47 -25.93 -3.89
C MET A 65 6.23 -26.72 -2.81
N TYR A 66 5.55 -27.16 -1.78
CA TYR A 66 6.15 -28.06 -0.77
C TYR A 66 6.49 -29.44 -1.37
N ALA A 67 5.65 -29.99 -2.22
CA ALA A 67 5.92 -31.27 -2.87
C ALA A 67 7.15 -31.19 -3.80
N LEU A 68 7.29 -30.11 -4.57
CA LEU A 68 8.46 -29.84 -5.39
C LEU A 68 9.75 -29.73 -4.55
N ALA A 69 9.71 -28.96 -3.47
CA ALA A 69 10.87 -28.79 -2.59
C ALA A 69 11.30 -30.11 -1.94
N ASN A 70 10.34 -30.98 -1.60
CA ASN A 70 10.64 -32.29 -1.06
C ASN A 70 11.22 -33.25 -2.11
N ALA A 71 10.88 -33.11 -3.38
CA ALA A 71 11.31 -34.02 -4.45
C ALA A 71 12.62 -33.55 -5.14
N SER A 72 12.97 -32.27 -5.10
CA SER A 72 14.12 -31.73 -5.82
C SER A 72 15.14 -31.08 -4.89
N LYS A 73 16.40 -31.53 -4.94
CA LYS A 73 17.51 -30.90 -4.22
C LYS A 73 17.91 -29.51 -4.77
N ARG A 74 17.26 -29.07 -5.86
CA ARG A 74 17.46 -27.74 -6.44
C ARG A 74 16.61 -26.67 -5.75
N ILE A 75 15.71 -27.05 -4.84
CA ILE A 75 14.70 -26.16 -4.26
C ILE A 75 14.69 -26.26 -2.74
N ASP A 76 14.90 -25.12 -2.07
CA ASP A 76 14.53 -24.93 -0.68
C ASP A 76 13.24 -24.09 -0.60
N ILE A 77 12.42 -24.35 0.42
CA ILE A 77 11.19 -23.59 0.68
C ILE A 77 11.16 -23.04 2.10
N GLU A 78 10.84 -21.76 2.23
CA GLU A 78 10.73 -21.06 3.50
C GLU A 78 9.32 -20.48 3.67
N ASN A 79 8.70 -20.67 4.84
CA ASN A 79 7.53 -19.90 5.24
C ASN A 79 7.98 -18.67 6.03
N ARG A 80 7.81 -17.47 5.44
CA ARG A 80 8.27 -16.19 5.99
C ARG A 80 7.25 -15.52 6.92
N GLY A 81 6.10 -16.14 7.15
CA GLY A 81 5.00 -15.60 7.95
C GLY A 81 3.64 -15.86 7.33
N PHE A 82 2.66 -15.07 7.72
CA PHE A 82 1.27 -15.27 7.32
C PHE A 82 0.63 -13.96 6.88
N SER A 83 -0.31 -14.05 5.92
CA SER A 83 -1.22 -12.97 5.56
C SER A 83 -2.21 -12.67 6.69
N TYR A 84 -3.03 -11.64 6.54
CA TYR A 84 -4.11 -11.35 7.49
C TYR A 84 -5.15 -12.47 7.61
N GLU A 85 -5.34 -13.29 6.57
CA GLU A 85 -6.23 -14.46 6.59
C GLU A 85 -5.54 -15.76 7.03
N GLY A 86 -4.31 -15.65 7.55
CA GLY A 86 -3.54 -16.79 8.07
C GLY A 86 -2.96 -17.71 6.98
N ARG A 87 -2.84 -17.23 5.73
CA ARG A 87 -2.22 -18.00 4.64
C ARG A 87 -0.70 -17.86 4.66
N PRO A 88 0.06 -18.95 4.51
CA PRO A 88 1.52 -18.90 4.53
C PRO A 88 2.09 -18.07 3.36
N LEU A 89 3.13 -17.31 3.66
CA LEU A 89 3.88 -16.48 2.71
C LEU A 89 5.19 -17.19 2.37
N VAL A 90 5.13 -18.13 1.42
CA VAL A 90 6.27 -18.96 1.08
C VAL A 90 7.20 -18.30 0.07
N LEU A 91 8.46 -18.68 0.15
CA LEU A 91 9.50 -18.33 -0.82
C LEU A 91 10.25 -19.63 -1.17
N LEU A 92 10.46 -19.86 -2.47
CA LEU A 92 11.35 -20.90 -2.94
C LEU A 92 12.70 -20.26 -3.28
N THR A 93 13.79 -20.88 -2.82
CA THR A 93 15.14 -20.59 -3.26
C THR A 93 15.55 -21.70 -4.23
N ILE A 94 15.70 -21.36 -5.51
CA ILE A 94 15.98 -22.33 -6.57
C ILE A 94 17.36 -22.04 -7.15
N THR A 95 18.25 -23.06 -7.15
CA THR A 95 19.61 -22.99 -7.68
C THR A 95 20.17 -24.40 -7.89
N SER A 96 21.44 -24.55 -8.29
CA SER A 96 22.08 -25.87 -8.35
C SER A 96 22.27 -26.47 -6.94
N GLU A 97 22.32 -27.79 -6.84
CA GLU A 97 22.58 -28.50 -5.57
C GLU A 97 23.89 -28.00 -4.91
N GLU A 98 24.96 -27.79 -5.68
CA GLU A 98 26.23 -27.27 -5.19
C GLU A 98 26.11 -25.87 -4.57
N ASN A 99 25.23 -25.03 -5.11
CA ASN A 99 25.02 -23.68 -4.59
C ASN A 99 24.26 -23.66 -3.27
N HIS A 100 23.35 -24.61 -2.99
CA HIS A 100 22.61 -24.65 -1.72
C HIS A 100 23.54 -24.74 -0.51
N ASP A 101 24.61 -25.52 -0.59
CA ASP A 101 25.62 -25.64 0.48
C ASP A 101 26.36 -24.32 0.74
N ASN A 102 26.33 -23.39 -0.20
CA ASN A 102 27.06 -22.14 -0.20
C ASN A 102 26.19 -20.88 -0.11
N LEU A 103 24.86 -20.98 0.04
CA LEU A 103 23.94 -19.82 0.01
C LEU A 103 24.34 -18.71 0.97
N ILE A 104 24.65 -19.02 2.23
CA ILE A 104 25.07 -18.02 3.23
C ILE A 104 26.35 -17.31 2.81
N LYS A 105 27.30 -18.06 2.26
CA LYS A 105 28.57 -17.53 1.76
C LYS A 105 28.35 -16.61 0.56
N PHE A 106 27.49 -17.00 -0.39
CA PHE A 106 27.16 -16.17 -1.54
C PHE A 106 26.46 -14.89 -1.12
N LYS A 107 25.45 -14.97 -0.22
CA LYS A 107 24.74 -13.82 0.34
C LYS A 107 25.71 -12.83 0.98
N ARG A 108 26.63 -13.32 1.86
CA ARG A 108 27.64 -12.47 2.51
C ARG A 108 28.60 -11.84 1.51
N SER A 109 29.12 -12.64 0.59
CA SER A 109 30.04 -12.16 -0.46
C SER A 109 29.37 -11.11 -1.36
N HIS A 110 28.05 -11.25 -1.64
CA HIS A 110 27.28 -10.29 -2.40
C HIS A 110 27.19 -8.95 -1.67
N ILE A 111 26.86 -8.97 -0.38
CA ILE A 111 26.80 -7.77 0.46
C ILE A 111 28.17 -7.09 0.56
N ASP A 112 29.24 -7.85 0.79
CA ASP A 112 30.59 -7.29 0.89
C ASP A 112 31.04 -6.63 -0.42
N TYR A 113 30.57 -7.15 -1.56
CA TYR A 113 30.89 -6.56 -2.86
C TYR A 113 30.16 -5.24 -3.12
N ILE A 114 28.85 -5.19 -2.84
CA ILE A 114 28.09 -3.95 -3.02
C ILE A 114 28.54 -2.86 -2.04
N ASP A 115 29.02 -3.22 -0.86
CA ASP A 115 29.62 -2.30 0.12
C ASP A 115 31.03 -1.83 -0.26
N GLY A 116 31.63 -2.38 -1.32
CA GLY A 116 32.99 -2.06 -1.72
C GLY A 116 34.10 -2.59 -0.79
N LYS A 117 33.79 -3.57 0.07
CA LYS A 117 34.70 -4.20 1.03
C LYS A 117 35.58 -5.28 0.41
N SER A 118 35.13 -5.86 -0.71
CA SER A 118 35.91 -6.89 -1.44
C SER A 118 36.83 -6.27 -2.47
N ASP A 119 38.10 -6.78 -2.59
CA ASP A 119 39.04 -6.33 -3.59
C ASP A 119 38.58 -6.60 -5.02
N ASN A 120 38.63 -5.58 -5.87
CA ASN A 120 38.27 -5.64 -7.30
C ASN A 120 39.14 -6.59 -8.13
N LYS A 121 40.24 -7.11 -7.58
CA LYS A 121 41.29 -7.85 -8.32
C LYS A 121 41.06 -9.36 -8.38
N SER A 122 40.09 -9.91 -7.65
CA SER A 122 39.82 -11.35 -7.76
C SER A 122 38.92 -11.60 -8.95
N SER A 123 39.44 -12.17 -10.01
CA SER A 123 38.72 -12.73 -11.17
C SER A 123 37.61 -13.73 -10.75
N ASN A 124 37.67 -14.26 -9.55
CA ASN A 124 36.71 -15.19 -8.98
C ASN A 124 35.40 -14.56 -8.57
N PHE A 125 35.28 -13.20 -8.53
CA PHE A 125 34.02 -12.54 -8.10
C PHE A 125 32.86 -12.83 -9.05
N TYR A 126 33.08 -12.76 -10.35
CA TYR A 126 32.04 -13.00 -11.36
C TYR A 126 31.65 -14.48 -11.51
N ASN A 127 32.34 -15.39 -10.82
CA ASN A 127 32.02 -16.82 -10.82
C ASN A 127 30.84 -17.14 -9.86
N ARG A 128 30.41 -16.20 -9.01
CA ARG A 128 29.26 -16.40 -8.14
C ARG A 128 27.95 -16.25 -8.89
N PRO A 129 26.84 -16.85 -8.38
CA PRO A 129 25.53 -16.76 -9.01
C PRO A 129 24.95 -15.34 -8.93
N VAL A 130 24.25 -14.91 -9.97
CA VAL A 130 23.39 -13.71 -9.98
C VAL A 130 22.12 -13.98 -9.16
N VAL A 131 21.59 -12.98 -8.45
CA VAL A 131 20.39 -13.12 -7.64
C VAL A 131 19.18 -12.53 -8.39
N ILE A 132 18.16 -13.33 -8.60
CA ILE A 132 16.93 -12.98 -9.31
C ILE A 132 15.75 -13.19 -8.37
N TYR A 133 14.88 -12.18 -8.21
CA TYR A 133 13.64 -12.30 -7.48
C TYR A 133 12.47 -12.28 -8.47
N GLN A 134 11.69 -13.34 -8.50
CA GLN A 134 10.50 -13.42 -9.36
C GLN A 134 9.23 -13.47 -8.51
N GLY A 135 8.44 -12.39 -8.61
CA GLY A 135 7.22 -12.20 -7.83
C GLY A 135 5.96 -12.32 -8.69
N TYR A 136 5.00 -13.13 -8.25
CA TYR A 136 3.79 -13.43 -9.00
C TYR A 136 2.53 -13.02 -8.24
N SER A 137 1.51 -12.59 -8.98
CA SER A 137 0.15 -12.35 -8.49
C SER A 137 0.06 -11.46 -7.25
N ILE A 138 0.71 -10.29 -7.27
CA ILE A 138 0.52 -9.26 -6.25
C ILE A 138 -0.92 -8.72 -6.28
N HIS A 139 -1.56 -8.75 -7.45
CA HIS A 139 -2.98 -8.63 -7.61
C HIS A 139 -3.57 -10.01 -7.80
N GLY A 140 -4.41 -10.46 -6.86
CA GLY A 140 -4.88 -11.85 -6.84
C GLY A 140 -5.80 -12.22 -8.00
N ASN A 141 -6.44 -11.24 -8.67
CA ASN A 141 -7.26 -11.45 -9.86
C ASN A 141 -6.49 -11.25 -11.19
N GLU A 142 -5.19 -11.37 -11.13
CA GLU A 142 -4.26 -11.44 -12.26
C GLU A 142 -3.54 -12.80 -12.20
N PRO A 143 -4.25 -13.91 -12.48
CA PRO A 143 -3.89 -15.24 -12.00
C PRO A 143 -2.89 -15.98 -12.87
N SER A 144 -2.62 -15.56 -14.12
CA SER A 144 -1.70 -16.26 -15.01
C SER A 144 -0.31 -16.38 -14.40
N GLY A 145 0.13 -15.37 -13.65
CA GLY A 145 1.43 -15.39 -12.97
C GLY A 145 1.59 -16.55 -12.00
N SER A 146 0.68 -16.75 -11.02
CA SER A 146 0.79 -17.88 -10.07
C SER A 146 0.71 -19.26 -10.73
N ASN A 147 -0.08 -19.39 -11.82
CA ASN A 147 -0.13 -20.63 -12.59
C ASN A 147 1.17 -20.84 -13.39
N ALA A 148 1.75 -19.79 -13.96
CA ALA A 148 3.07 -19.84 -14.59
C ALA A 148 4.19 -20.17 -13.60
N ALA A 149 4.09 -19.69 -12.35
CA ALA A 149 5.04 -19.99 -11.29
C ALA A 149 5.11 -21.51 -10.97
N MET A 150 3.97 -22.23 -11.06
CA MET A 150 3.96 -23.69 -10.93
C MET A 150 4.79 -24.36 -12.05
N LEU A 151 4.54 -23.96 -13.30
CA LEU A 151 5.25 -24.51 -14.46
C LEU A 151 6.74 -24.13 -14.43
N TYR A 152 7.05 -22.90 -14.06
CA TYR A 152 8.43 -22.43 -14.00
C TYR A 152 9.23 -23.15 -12.92
N ALA A 153 8.66 -23.30 -11.72
CA ALA A 153 9.30 -24.08 -10.65
C ALA A 153 9.49 -25.56 -11.05
N TYR A 154 8.48 -26.16 -11.73
CA TYR A 154 8.59 -27.51 -12.28
C TYR A 154 9.71 -27.63 -13.32
N TYR A 155 9.79 -26.70 -14.26
CA TYR A 155 10.84 -26.64 -15.27
C TYR A 155 12.24 -26.64 -14.65
N LEU A 156 12.46 -25.76 -13.67
CA LEU A 156 13.76 -25.65 -13.00
C LEU A 156 14.09 -26.88 -12.15
N ALA A 157 13.08 -27.52 -11.55
CA ALA A 157 13.25 -28.72 -10.75
C ALA A 157 13.57 -29.96 -11.59
N SER A 158 12.88 -30.12 -12.74
CA SER A 158 12.83 -31.39 -13.50
C SER A 158 13.73 -31.41 -14.75
N SER A 159 14.04 -30.27 -15.37
CA SER A 159 14.81 -30.24 -16.62
C SER A 159 16.23 -30.78 -16.44
N ASN A 160 16.60 -31.74 -17.29
CA ASN A 160 17.93 -32.32 -17.35
C ASN A 160 18.81 -31.70 -18.45
N SER A 161 18.33 -30.63 -19.16
CA SER A 161 19.12 -29.95 -20.18
C SER A 161 20.39 -29.31 -19.58
N ASP A 162 21.46 -29.30 -20.35
CA ASP A 162 22.73 -28.69 -19.91
C ASP A 162 22.60 -27.17 -19.76
N ASP A 163 21.74 -26.52 -20.54
CA ASP A 163 21.45 -25.10 -20.44
C ASP A 163 20.83 -24.75 -19.10
N VAL A 164 19.78 -25.47 -18.66
CA VAL A 164 19.15 -25.27 -17.36
C VAL A 164 20.11 -25.54 -16.22
N LYS A 165 20.92 -26.62 -16.31
CA LYS A 165 21.95 -26.90 -15.31
C LYS A 165 22.96 -25.75 -15.20
N ASN A 166 23.42 -25.22 -16.33
CA ASN A 166 24.33 -24.08 -16.38
C ASN A 166 23.67 -22.79 -15.83
N GLN A 167 22.41 -22.52 -16.16
CA GLN A 167 21.67 -21.39 -15.64
C GLN A 167 21.51 -21.49 -14.11
N LEU A 168 21.16 -22.66 -13.57
CA LEU A 168 21.04 -22.88 -12.13
C LEU A 168 22.39 -22.74 -11.41
N LYS A 169 23.48 -23.20 -12.01
CA LYS A 169 24.83 -23.01 -11.44
C LYS A 169 25.21 -21.53 -11.36
N ASN A 170 24.71 -20.70 -12.28
CA ASN A 170 25.05 -19.28 -12.38
C ASN A 170 24.01 -18.35 -11.78
N SER A 171 22.93 -18.84 -11.16
CA SER A 171 21.88 -18.04 -10.57
C SER A 171 21.39 -18.58 -9.22
N ILE A 172 20.83 -17.68 -8.41
CA ILE A 172 19.97 -17.97 -7.24
C ILE A 172 18.64 -17.28 -7.53
N ILE A 173 17.60 -18.06 -7.67
CA ILE A 173 16.25 -17.59 -7.99
C ILE A 173 15.43 -17.61 -6.70
N LEU A 174 14.95 -16.43 -6.28
CA LEU A 174 14.00 -16.24 -5.19
C LEU A 174 12.63 -16.17 -5.82
N LEU A 175 11.88 -17.27 -5.79
CA LEU A 175 10.56 -17.38 -6.40
C LEU A 175 9.48 -17.23 -5.36
N ASP A 176 8.66 -16.16 -5.48
CA ASP A 176 7.49 -15.89 -4.64
C ASP A 176 6.22 -16.20 -5.46
N PRO A 177 5.62 -17.38 -5.29
CA PRO A 177 4.60 -17.88 -6.20
C PRO A 177 3.26 -17.16 -6.07
N SER A 178 3.03 -16.45 -4.96
CA SER A 178 1.86 -15.60 -4.75
C SER A 178 2.15 -14.52 -3.70
N LEU A 179 2.39 -13.30 -4.18
CA LEU A 179 2.58 -12.12 -3.32
C LEU A 179 1.31 -11.72 -2.57
N ASN A 180 0.12 -12.13 -3.06
CA ASN A 180 -1.19 -11.83 -2.49
C ASN A 180 -2.05 -13.11 -2.34
N PRO A 181 -1.78 -13.93 -1.33
CA PRO A 181 -2.51 -15.18 -1.14
C PRO A 181 -4.01 -15.00 -0.90
N ASP A 182 -4.42 -13.95 -0.19
CA ASP A 182 -5.82 -13.68 0.14
C ASP A 182 -6.62 -13.29 -1.10
N GLY A 183 -6.05 -12.43 -1.93
CA GLY A 183 -6.64 -12.02 -3.21
C GLY A 183 -6.71 -13.16 -4.22
N LEU A 184 -5.64 -13.95 -4.36
CA LEU A 184 -5.59 -15.11 -5.24
C LEU A 184 -6.66 -16.15 -4.87
N GLN A 185 -6.78 -16.48 -3.58
CA GLN A 185 -7.78 -17.43 -3.11
C GLN A 185 -9.20 -16.93 -3.40
N ARG A 186 -9.47 -15.65 -3.17
CA ARG A 186 -10.78 -15.04 -3.42
C ARG A 186 -11.15 -15.11 -4.90
N PHE A 187 -10.22 -14.79 -5.77
CA PHE A 187 -10.45 -14.82 -7.22
C PHE A 187 -10.59 -16.25 -7.76
N ALA A 188 -9.68 -17.17 -7.38
CA ALA A 188 -9.74 -18.56 -7.83
C ALA A 188 -11.06 -19.23 -7.45
N ASN A 189 -11.56 -18.96 -6.24
CA ASN A 189 -12.87 -19.43 -5.82
C ASN A 189 -13.99 -18.88 -6.69
N TRP A 190 -13.95 -17.58 -6.99
CA TRP A 190 -14.96 -16.96 -7.84
C TRP A 190 -14.98 -17.57 -9.25
N VAL A 191 -13.85 -17.54 -9.94
CA VAL A 191 -13.75 -17.92 -11.34
C VAL A 191 -14.04 -19.41 -11.54
N ASN A 192 -13.51 -20.29 -10.69
CA ASN A 192 -13.74 -21.74 -10.79
C ASN A 192 -15.17 -22.14 -10.45
N THR A 193 -15.87 -21.44 -9.55
CA THR A 193 -17.28 -21.73 -9.23
C THR A 193 -18.27 -21.22 -10.25
N ASN A 194 -17.86 -20.27 -11.09
CA ASN A 194 -18.70 -19.76 -12.19
C ASN A 194 -18.31 -20.31 -13.57
N LYS A 195 -17.27 -21.14 -13.65
CA LYS A 195 -16.84 -21.80 -14.88
C LYS A 195 -17.89 -22.77 -15.41
N SER A 196 -18.22 -22.66 -16.69
CA SER A 196 -19.04 -23.65 -17.43
C SER A 196 -18.18 -24.79 -17.94
N GLN A 197 -18.77 -25.99 -18.09
CA GLN A 197 -18.06 -27.13 -18.69
C GLN A 197 -17.70 -26.86 -20.15
N ASN A 198 -18.65 -26.26 -20.90
CA ASN A 198 -18.40 -25.75 -22.24
C ASN A 198 -18.05 -24.26 -22.06
N LEU A 199 -16.83 -23.88 -22.35
CA LEU A 199 -16.36 -22.50 -22.14
C LEU A 199 -17.15 -21.53 -23.00
N ASN A 200 -17.50 -20.40 -22.41
CA ASN A 200 -18.16 -19.29 -23.05
C ASN A 200 -17.22 -18.07 -23.03
N SER A 201 -17.02 -17.42 -24.18
CA SER A 201 -16.12 -16.27 -24.29
C SER A 201 -16.82 -14.92 -24.12
N ASP A 202 -18.15 -14.89 -23.98
CA ASP A 202 -18.93 -13.64 -23.85
C ASP A 202 -18.52 -12.89 -22.56
N SER A 203 -18.01 -11.68 -22.73
CA SER A 203 -17.54 -10.81 -21.64
C SER A 203 -18.60 -10.45 -20.58
N ASN A 204 -19.87 -10.66 -20.88
CA ASN A 204 -20.99 -10.47 -19.96
C ASN A 204 -21.21 -11.66 -19.03
N ASP A 205 -20.54 -12.80 -19.29
CA ASP A 205 -20.68 -13.98 -18.41
C ASP A 205 -20.26 -13.63 -16.98
N ARG A 206 -20.93 -14.28 -16.03
CA ARG A 206 -20.70 -14.10 -14.59
C ARG A 206 -19.26 -14.45 -14.20
N GLU A 207 -18.63 -15.38 -14.89
CA GLU A 207 -17.24 -15.78 -14.66
C GLU A 207 -16.29 -14.58 -14.66
N PHE A 208 -16.48 -13.63 -15.58
CA PHE A 208 -15.60 -12.46 -15.76
C PHE A 208 -15.97 -11.27 -14.87
N ASN A 209 -17.14 -11.32 -14.22
CA ASN A 209 -17.70 -10.21 -13.46
C ASN A 209 -17.66 -10.45 -11.94
N GLU A 210 -16.48 -10.29 -11.35
CA GLU A 210 -16.26 -10.51 -9.90
C GLU A 210 -17.13 -9.59 -9.04
N HIS A 211 -17.62 -10.17 -7.94
CA HIS A 211 -18.26 -9.37 -6.88
C HIS A 211 -17.28 -8.43 -6.16
N TRP A 212 -17.81 -7.28 -5.77
CA TRP A 212 -17.10 -6.37 -4.85
C TRP A 212 -16.64 -7.13 -3.58
N PRO A 213 -15.39 -6.94 -3.08
CA PRO A 213 -14.36 -5.98 -3.49
C PRO A 213 -13.42 -6.48 -4.60
N ARG A 214 -13.68 -7.64 -5.22
CA ARG A 214 -12.85 -8.35 -6.20
C ARG A 214 -11.57 -8.96 -5.58
N GLY A 215 -10.88 -9.81 -6.35
CA GLY A 215 -9.66 -10.50 -5.93
C GLY A 215 -8.38 -9.68 -6.04
N ARG A 216 -8.41 -8.45 -6.58
CA ARG A 216 -7.21 -7.63 -6.77
C ARG A 216 -6.47 -7.37 -5.46
N THR A 217 -7.19 -7.04 -4.41
CA THR A 217 -6.66 -6.55 -3.13
C THR A 217 -6.47 -7.66 -2.09
N ASN A 218 -5.68 -7.37 -1.04
CA ASN A 218 -5.55 -8.26 0.11
C ASN A 218 -6.80 -8.27 1.00
N HIS A 219 -6.70 -8.82 2.23
CA HIS A 219 -7.79 -8.88 3.20
C HIS A 219 -8.45 -7.52 3.48
N TYR A 220 -7.65 -6.48 3.79
CA TYR A 220 -8.14 -5.13 4.08
C TYR A 220 -8.34 -4.26 2.83
N TRP A 221 -8.41 -4.84 1.66
CA TRP A 221 -8.67 -4.18 0.38
C TRP A 221 -7.58 -3.19 -0.06
N PHE A 222 -6.33 -3.44 0.31
CA PHE A 222 -5.19 -2.66 -0.15
C PHE A 222 -4.68 -3.15 -1.51
N ASP A 223 -4.29 -2.20 -2.35
CA ASP A 223 -3.42 -2.48 -3.49
C ASP A 223 -1.99 -2.69 -2.96
N MET A 224 -1.58 -3.95 -2.90
CA MET A 224 -0.28 -4.32 -2.36
C MET A 224 0.89 -3.87 -3.22
N ASN A 225 0.64 -3.59 -4.53
CA ASN A 225 1.64 -3.02 -5.42
C ASN A 225 1.77 -1.50 -5.27
N ARG A 226 1.37 -0.96 -4.13
CA ARG A 226 1.61 0.41 -3.67
C ARG A 226 2.29 0.45 -2.30
N ASP A 227 2.56 -0.73 -1.71
CA ASP A 227 3.06 -0.84 -0.34
C ASP A 227 4.52 -1.34 -0.24
N TRP A 228 5.27 -1.37 -1.36
CA TRP A 228 6.70 -1.72 -1.34
C TRP A 228 7.55 -0.72 -0.55
N LEU A 229 7.21 0.56 -0.63
CA LEU A 229 7.91 1.61 0.12
C LEU A 229 7.26 1.90 1.50
N PRO A 230 5.93 2.01 1.64
CA PRO A 230 5.28 2.22 2.93
C PRO A 230 5.39 1.05 3.91
N THR A 231 5.42 -0.19 3.43
CA THR A 231 5.56 -1.42 4.23
C THR A 231 4.58 -1.53 5.40
N GLN A 232 3.31 -1.22 5.15
CA GLN A 232 2.27 -1.24 6.20
C GLN A 232 1.70 -2.66 6.43
N LEU A 233 1.74 -3.50 5.41
CA LEU A 233 1.10 -4.81 5.39
C LEU A 233 2.09 -5.93 5.77
N PRO A 234 1.65 -7.03 6.41
CA PRO A 234 2.54 -8.14 6.78
C PRO A 234 3.23 -8.76 5.56
N GLU A 235 2.51 -8.93 4.45
CA GLU A 235 3.03 -9.44 3.19
C GLU A 235 4.16 -8.55 2.64
N SER A 236 3.99 -7.24 2.71
CA SER A 236 5.01 -6.27 2.30
C SER A 236 6.25 -6.33 3.18
N LYS A 237 6.08 -6.44 4.50
CA LYS A 237 7.21 -6.50 5.44
C LYS A 237 8.13 -7.69 5.19
N VAL A 238 7.55 -8.88 5.00
CA VAL A 238 8.37 -10.09 4.74
C VAL A 238 9.05 -10.03 3.37
N ARG A 239 8.38 -9.50 2.36
CA ARG A 239 8.91 -9.32 1.02
C ARG A 239 10.08 -8.33 1.00
N ILE A 240 9.92 -7.16 1.65
CA ILE A 240 10.98 -6.17 1.74
C ILE A 240 12.16 -6.69 2.57
N LYS A 241 11.89 -7.42 3.66
CA LYS A 241 12.96 -8.08 4.40
C LYS A 241 13.77 -9.02 3.51
N THR A 242 13.12 -9.89 2.73
CA THR A 242 13.79 -10.77 1.77
C THR A 242 14.61 -9.97 0.76
N PHE A 243 14.04 -8.92 0.19
CA PHE A 243 14.73 -8.04 -0.75
C PHE A 243 15.98 -7.40 -0.12
N GLN A 244 15.85 -6.82 1.08
CA GLN A 244 16.94 -6.15 1.79
C GLN A 244 17.99 -7.12 2.34
N ASP A 245 17.66 -8.39 2.47
CA ASP A 245 18.61 -9.44 2.84
C ASP A 245 19.47 -9.91 1.65
N TRP A 246 18.93 -9.89 0.44
CA TRP A 246 19.56 -10.44 -0.75
C TRP A 246 20.04 -9.38 -1.75
N TYR A 247 19.42 -8.20 -1.81
CA TYR A 247 19.66 -7.19 -2.86
C TYR A 247 19.68 -7.80 -4.25
N PRO A 248 18.58 -8.36 -4.75
CA PRO A 248 18.54 -9.04 -6.05
C PRO A 248 19.00 -8.12 -7.17
N ASN A 249 19.71 -8.70 -8.14
CA ASN A 249 20.17 -7.96 -9.32
C ASN A 249 19.02 -7.64 -10.27
N VAL A 250 18.03 -8.55 -10.36
CA VAL A 250 16.82 -8.38 -11.17
C VAL A 250 15.62 -8.78 -10.32
N LEU A 251 14.52 -8.04 -10.43
CA LEU A 251 13.22 -8.42 -9.86
C LEU A 251 12.14 -8.28 -10.93
N THR A 252 11.30 -9.30 -11.08
CA THR A 252 10.14 -9.27 -11.96
C THR A 252 8.83 -9.21 -11.18
N ASP A 253 7.89 -8.42 -11.67
CA ASP A 253 6.55 -8.19 -11.12
C ASP A 253 5.52 -8.55 -12.19
N HIS A 254 4.90 -9.73 -12.04
CA HIS A 254 4.03 -10.33 -13.06
C HIS A 254 2.57 -9.92 -12.85
N HIS A 255 2.01 -9.21 -13.83
CA HIS A 255 0.67 -8.62 -13.82
C HIS A 255 -0.18 -9.01 -15.03
N GLU A 256 -1.45 -8.61 -14.96
CA GLU A 256 -2.37 -8.62 -16.08
C GLU A 256 -3.10 -7.29 -16.21
N MET A 257 -3.30 -6.86 -17.45
CA MET A 257 -4.05 -5.67 -17.83
C MET A 257 -5.40 -6.03 -18.49
N GLY A 258 -6.08 -5.07 -19.08
CA GLY A 258 -7.37 -5.29 -19.72
C GLY A 258 -7.31 -6.32 -20.87
N THR A 259 -8.40 -7.09 -21.07
CA THR A 259 -8.51 -8.17 -22.06
C THR A 259 -8.24 -7.70 -23.50
N ASN A 260 -8.55 -6.45 -23.84
CA ASN A 260 -8.32 -5.89 -25.17
C ASN A 260 -6.87 -5.40 -25.39
N SER A 261 -5.96 -5.73 -24.51
CA SER A 261 -4.52 -5.47 -24.63
C SER A 261 -3.77 -6.72 -25.09
N THR A 262 -2.46 -6.58 -25.34
CA THR A 262 -1.59 -7.69 -25.74
C THR A 262 -0.64 -8.08 -24.60
N PHE A 263 0.64 -7.79 -24.70
CA PHE A 263 1.62 -7.99 -23.66
C PHE A 263 2.52 -6.76 -23.55
N PHE A 264 2.78 -6.31 -22.33
CA PHE A 264 3.73 -5.23 -22.06
C PHE A 264 4.90 -5.75 -21.23
N TYR A 265 6.10 -5.25 -21.50
CA TYR A 265 7.27 -5.37 -20.64
C TYR A 265 8.07 -4.07 -20.61
N GLN A 266 8.72 -3.79 -19.47
CA GLN A 266 9.57 -2.62 -19.32
C GLN A 266 10.82 -2.70 -20.24
N PRO A 267 11.38 -1.51 -20.68
CA PRO A 267 11.18 -0.18 -20.06
C PRO A 267 9.82 0.46 -20.37
N GLY A 268 9.37 1.28 -19.42
CA GLY A 268 8.19 2.13 -19.59
C GLY A 268 8.50 3.43 -20.32
N ILE A 269 7.61 4.43 -20.20
CA ILE A 269 7.74 5.73 -20.89
C ILE A 269 9.02 6.45 -20.45
N PRO A 270 9.98 6.75 -21.38
CA PRO A 270 11.29 7.28 -21.00
C PRO A 270 11.27 8.66 -20.32
N SER A 271 10.25 9.50 -20.59
CA SER A 271 10.10 10.81 -19.94
C SER A 271 9.59 10.72 -18.50
N ARG A 272 9.07 9.55 -18.08
CA ARG A 272 8.41 9.32 -16.79
C ARG A 272 9.21 8.42 -15.84
N VAL A 273 10.50 8.40 -16.00
CA VAL A 273 11.43 7.72 -15.07
C VAL A 273 11.78 8.69 -13.93
N ASN A 274 11.80 8.19 -12.69
CA ASN A 274 12.17 9.02 -11.55
C ASN A 274 13.63 9.50 -11.68
N PRO A 275 13.92 10.79 -11.44
CA PRO A 275 15.27 11.33 -11.59
C PRO A 275 16.34 10.70 -10.68
N LEU A 276 15.94 10.00 -9.61
CA LEU A 276 16.87 9.26 -8.73
C LEU A 276 17.30 7.91 -9.30
N THR A 277 16.58 7.37 -10.29
CA THR A 277 16.96 6.15 -11.02
C THR A 277 18.09 6.46 -11.99
N PRO A 278 19.24 5.79 -11.90
CA PRO A 278 20.35 6.02 -12.81
C PRO A 278 20.02 5.65 -14.26
N LYS A 279 20.57 6.39 -15.22
CA LYS A 279 20.38 6.09 -16.65
C LYS A 279 20.81 4.67 -17.01
N LYS A 280 21.87 4.16 -16.39
CA LYS A 280 22.38 2.80 -16.59
C LYS A 280 21.37 1.71 -16.22
N ASN A 281 20.48 1.96 -15.25
CA ASN A 281 19.37 1.08 -14.94
C ASN A 281 18.48 0.87 -16.18
N GLN A 282 18.01 1.95 -16.79
CA GLN A 282 17.13 1.89 -17.97
C GLN A 282 17.82 1.26 -19.20
N GLU A 283 19.13 1.47 -19.36
CA GLU A 283 19.91 0.82 -20.41
C GLU A 283 19.99 -0.71 -20.21
N LEU A 284 20.12 -1.17 -18.96
CA LEU A 284 20.12 -2.61 -18.64
C LEU A 284 18.70 -3.20 -18.77
N THR A 285 17.68 -2.48 -18.33
CA THR A 285 16.28 -2.88 -18.55
C THR A 285 16.00 -3.11 -20.04
N ALA A 286 16.42 -2.18 -20.90
CA ALA A 286 16.26 -2.32 -22.34
C ALA A 286 17.06 -3.50 -22.93
N LYS A 287 18.26 -3.82 -22.39
CA LYS A 287 19.02 -5.00 -22.80
C LYS A 287 18.31 -6.30 -22.43
N ILE A 288 17.76 -6.39 -21.21
CA ILE A 288 16.96 -7.55 -20.77
C ILE A 288 15.70 -7.67 -21.63
N GLY A 289 15.07 -6.54 -21.96
CA GLY A 289 13.90 -6.50 -22.87
C GLY A 289 14.11 -7.18 -24.22
N LYS A 290 15.36 -7.25 -24.75
CA LYS A 290 15.66 -7.97 -26.00
C LYS A 290 15.45 -9.48 -25.90
N TYR A 291 15.65 -10.05 -24.75
CA TYR A 291 15.38 -11.47 -24.50
C TYR A 291 13.87 -11.72 -24.48
N HIS A 292 13.09 -10.82 -23.87
CA HIS A 292 11.63 -10.89 -23.89
C HIS A 292 11.06 -10.73 -25.30
N GLU A 293 11.57 -9.75 -26.06
CA GLU A 293 11.24 -9.56 -27.48
C GLU A 293 11.44 -10.86 -28.28
N SER A 294 12.61 -11.49 -28.11
CA SER A 294 12.96 -12.71 -28.85
C SER A 294 12.00 -13.86 -28.56
N ILE A 295 11.74 -14.15 -27.28
CA ILE A 295 10.93 -15.32 -26.89
C ILE A 295 9.45 -15.12 -27.21
N LEU A 296 8.91 -13.92 -26.99
CA LEU A 296 7.51 -13.59 -27.31
C LEU A 296 7.27 -13.61 -28.83
N SER A 297 8.23 -13.10 -29.63
CA SER A 297 8.16 -13.15 -31.08
C SER A 297 8.14 -14.58 -31.61
N LYS A 298 8.97 -15.47 -31.07
CA LYS A 298 8.98 -16.91 -31.40
C LYS A 298 7.65 -17.58 -31.04
N ASN A 299 6.99 -17.16 -29.97
CA ASN A 299 5.68 -17.64 -29.55
C ASN A 299 4.53 -17.06 -30.39
N GLY A 300 4.79 -16.07 -31.25
CA GLY A 300 3.76 -15.35 -32.03
C GLY A 300 2.91 -14.39 -31.20
N SER A 301 3.36 -14.00 -30.00
CA SER A 301 2.65 -13.08 -29.13
C SER A 301 2.96 -11.63 -29.48
N PHE A 302 1.93 -10.80 -29.66
CA PHE A 302 2.10 -9.36 -29.81
C PHE A 302 2.43 -8.71 -28.46
N PHE A 303 3.31 -7.72 -28.50
CA PHE A 303 3.75 -6.99 -27.32
C PHE A 303 4.09 -5.54 -27.66
N TYR A 304 4.27 -4.73 -26.61
CA TYR A 304 4.77 -3.35 -26.70
C TYR A 304 5.58 -2.99 -25.45
N SER A 305 6.39 -1.95 -25.55
CA SER A 305 7.20 -1.36 -24.48
C SER A 305 7.31 0.14 -24.71
N GLU A 306 7.87 0.87 -23.73
CA GLU A 306 8.05 2.33 -23.77
C GLU A 306 6.74 3.15 -23.87
N GLU A 307 5.61 2.52 -23.56
CA GLU A 307 4.28 3.12 -23.55
C GLU A 307 3.56 2.89 -22.21
N ASP A 308 2.43 3.55 -21.97
CA ASP A 308 1.47 3.43 -20.85
C ASP A 308 2.05 3.56 -19.44
N TYR A 309 3.03 2.78 -19.08
CA TYR A 309 3.54 2.64 -17.71
C TYR A 309 4.73 3.56 -17.45
N ASP A 310 4.85 4.00 -16.18
CA ASP A 310 5.96 4.85 -15.70
C ASP A 310 6.85 4.13 -14.68
N ASP A 311 8.09 4.61 -14.53
CA ASP A 311 9.05 4.19 -13.51
C ASP A 311 9.26 5.32 -12.48
N PHE A 312 8.17 5.90 -11.96
CA PHE A 312 8.27 7.10 -11.12
C PHE A 312 8.10 6.81 -9.62
N TYR A 313 7.03 6.13 -9.19
CA TYR A 313 6.76 5.84 -7.79
C TYR A 313 7.45 4.56 -7.33
N TYR A 314 8.40 4.66 -6.39
CA TYR A 314 9.18 3.52 -5.88
C TYR A 314 8.42 2.55 -4.95
N GLY A 315 7.16 2.73 -4.75
CA GLY A 315 6.32 1.81 -3.97
C GLY A 315 5.69 0.68 -4.78
N LYS A 316 6.17 0.42 -6.01
CA LYS A 316 5.77 -0.69 -6.90
C LYS A 316 6.88 -1.74 -6.98
N GLY A 317 6.53 -2.99 -7.27
CA GLY A 317 7.50 -4.09 -7.45
C GLY A 317 8.48 -3.84 -8.57
N SER A 318 8.00 -3.26 -9.66
CA SER A 318 8.83 -2.93 -10.82
C SER A 318 9.78 -1.72 -10.63
N THR A 319 9.60 -0.90 -9.60
CA THR A 319 10.41 0.33 -9.41
C THR A 319 11.17 0.35 -8.09
N TYR A 320 10.75 -0.43 -7.10
CA TYR A 320 11.48 -0.54 -5.83
C TYR A 320 12.92 -1.06 -6.00
N PRO A 321 13.22 -2.03 -6.89
CA PRO A 321 14.59 -2.45 -7.17
C PRO A 321 15.46 -1.32 -7.71
N ASP A 322 14.91 -0.43 -8.52
CA ASP A 322 15.67 0.64 -9.20
C ASP A 322 16.31 1.64 -8.24
N ILE A 323 15.68 1.87 -7.09
CA ILE A 323 16.22 2.71 -6.02
C ILE A 323 17.06 1.93 -5.01
N ASN A 324 17.19 0.62 -5.21
CA ASN A 324 17.96 -0.30 -4.38
C ASN A 324 19.07 -1.04 -5.18
N GLY A 325 19.47 -0.52 -6.34
CA GLY A 325 20.58 -1.02 -7.13
C GLY A 325 20.31 -2.29 -7.93
N GLY A 326 19.05 -2.73 -8.01
CA GLY A 326 18.60 -3.80 -8.89
C GLY A 326 17.93 -3.24 -10.15
N ILE A 327 17.47 -4.14 -11.02
CA ILE A 327 16.63 -3.85 -12.17
C ILE A 327 15.24 -4.37 -11.89
N GLY A 328 14.24 -3.48 -11.86
CA GLY A 328 12.83 -3.86 -11.74
C GLY A 328 12.21 -4.03 -13.12
N ILE A 329 11.37 -5.06 -13.30
CA ILE A 329 10.71 -5.35 -14.56
C ILE A 329 9.23 -5.62 -14.31
N LEU A 330 8.36 -4.84 -14.95
CA LEU A 330 6.94 -5.06 -15.03
C LEU A 330 6.61 -5.91 -16.25
N PHE A 331 5.83 -6.96 -16.04
CA PHE A 331 5.12 -7.66 -17.10
C PHE A 331 3.62 -7.46 -16.94
N GLU A 332 2.94 -7.11 -18.05
CA GLU A 332 1.50 -6.93 -18.09
C GLU A 332 0.91 -7.74 -19.24
N GLN A 333 0.26 -8.84 -18.92
CA GLN A 333 -0.42 -9.71 -19.88
C GLN A 333 -1.86 -9.23 -20.13
N GLY A 334 -2.32 -9.15 -21.38
CA GLY A 334 -3.75 -9.01 -21.69
C GLY A 334 -4.54 -10.17 -21.05
N SER A 335 -5.42 -9.87 -20.10
CA SER A 335 -6.06 -10.87 -19.24
C SER A 335 -7.15 -11.66 -19.96
N SER A 336 -7.17 -13.00 -19.80
CA SER A 336 -8.34 -13.81 -20.13
C SER A 336 -9.48 -13.67 -19.11
N ARG A 337 -9.25 -12.99 -18.00
CA ARG A 337 -10.15 -12.84 -16.84
C ARG A 337 -10.64 -14.14 -16.23
N GLY A 338 -11.01 -15.10 -17.04
CA GLY A 338 -11.44 -16.44 -16.71
C GLY A 338 -10.68 -17.44 -17.58
N HIS A 339 -11.37 -18.42 -18.09
CA HIS A 339 -10.76 -19.51 -18.87
C HIS A 339 -10.63 -19.22 -20.36
N LEU A 340 -11.59 -18.48 -20.94
CA LEU A 340 -11.61 -18.10 -22.35
C LEU A 340 -12.46 -16.83 -22.52
N GLN A 341 -11.87 -15.75 -22.99
CA GLN A 341 -12.61 -14.49 -23.17
C GLN A 341 -12.38 -13.90 -24.58
N GLU A 342 -13.46 -13.39 -25.19
CA GLU A 342 -13.37 -12.63 -26.44
C GLU A 342 -12.68 -11.29 -26.24
N SER A 343 -11.88 -10.87 -27.20
CA SER A 343 -11.21 -9.57 -27.26
C SER A 343 -11.17 -9.03 -28.66
N ILE A 344 -10.74 -7.78 -28.83
CA ILE A 344 -10.48 -7.19 -30.17
C ILE A 344 -9.38 -7.91 -30.94
N ASN A 345 -8.55 -8.69 -30.25
CA ASN A 345 -7.44 -9.48 -30.82
C ASN A 345 -7.84 -10.96 -31.06
N GLY A 346 -9.13 -11.32 -30.93
CA GLY A 346 -9.60 -12.69 -30.93
C GLY A 346 -9.83 -13.26 -29.55
N ASN A 347 -10.12 -14.55 -29.43
CA ASN A 347 -10.31 -15.21 -28.16
C ASN A 347 -8.97 -15.40 -27.43
N ILE A 348 -8.92 -14.99 -26.18
CA ILE A 348 -7.77 -15.17 -25.29
C ILE A 348 -8.09 -16.33 -24.34
N SER A 349 -7.28 -17.39 -24.39
CA SER A 349 -7.37 -18.52 -23.46
C SER A 349 -6.44 -18.34 -22.27
N PHE A 350 -6.83 -18.88 -21.12
CA PHE A 350 -6.02 -18.85 -19.91
C PHE A 350 -4.67 -19.58 -20.09
N PRO A 351 -4.57 -20.74 -20.76
CA PRO A 351 -3.29 -21.35 -21.08
C PRO A 351 -2.34 -20.46 -21.88
N PHE A 352 -2.86 -19.68 -22.83
CA PHE A 352 -2.04 -18.73 -23.59
C PHE A 352 -1.45 -17.64 -22.69
N THR A 353 -2.25 -17.07 -21.77
CA THR A 353 -1.75 -16.05 -20.84
C THR A 353 -0.70 -16.62 -19.88
N ILE A 354 -0.89 -17.84 -19.40
CA ILE A 354 0.08 -18.56 -18.57
C ILE A 354 1.39 -18.78 -19.32
N LYS A 355 1.32 -19.21 -20.60
CA LYS A 355 2.51 -19.47 -21.42
C LYS A 355 3.36 -18.23 -21.61
N ASN A 356 2.77 -17.07 -21.87
CA ASN A 356 3.51 -15.81 -21.98
C ASN A 356 4.26 -15.44 -20.69
N GLN A 357 3.61 -15.60 -19.53
CA GLN A 357 4.24 -15.35 -18.23
C GLN A 357 5.38 -16.34 -17.94
N LEU A 358 5.21 -17.61 -18.31
CA LEU A 358 6.26 -18.64 -18.22
C LEU A 358 7.47 -18.28 -19.10
N LEU A 359 7.22 -17.93 -20.34
CA LEU A 359 8.27 -17.60 -21.31
C LEU A 359 9.08 -16.37 -20.88
N THR A 360 8.41 -15.35 -20.33
CA THR A 360 9.12 -14.16 -19.80
C THR A 360 9.88 -14.46 -18.52
N SER A 361 9.44 -15.42 -17.71
CA SER A 361 10.22 -15.93 -16.57
C SER A 361 11.51 -16.63 -17.01
N ILE A 362 11.42 -17.47 -18.05
CA ILE A 362 12.59 -18.17 -18.64
C ILE A 362 13.57 -17.16 -19.26
N SER A 363 13.08 -16.23 -20.09
CA SER A 363 13.94 -15.23 -20.72
C SER A 363 14.58 -14.24 -19.73
N THR A 364 13.95 -13.99 -18.58
CA THR A 364 14.55 -13.23 -17.48
C THR A 364 15.75 -13.96 -16.89
N LEU A 365 15.66 -15.28 -16.69
CA LEU A 365 16.75 -16.10 -16.19
C LEU A 365 17.92 -16.09 -17.18
N GLU A 366 17.65 -16.34 -18.46
CA GLU A 366 18.64 -16.30 -19.54
C GLU A 366 19.37 -14.96 -19.58
N ALA A 367 18.62 -13.85 -19.68
CA ALA A 367 19.17 -12.50 -19.70
C ALA A 367 20.02 -12.19 -18.46
N SER A 368 19.57 -12.60 -17.28
CA SER A 368 20.28 -12.35 -16.04
C SER A 368 21.60 -13.09 -15.94
N VAL A 369 21.67 -14.31 -16.45
CA VAL A 369 22.92 -15.10 -16.50
C VAL A 369 23.90 -14.51 -17.52
N ASP A 370 23.42 -14.16 -18.70
CA ASP A 370 24.26 -13.60 -19.77
C ASP A 370 24.81 -12.21 -19.42
N LEU A 371 23.97 -11.37 -18.82
CA LEU A 371 24.34 -10.00 -18.41
C LEU A 371 24.93 -9.93 -16.99
N LYS A 372 25.23 -11.06 -16.36
CA LYS A 372 25.64 -11.17 -14.95
C LYS A 372 26.74 -10.18 -14.57
N LYS A 373 27.75 -10.06 -15.39
CA LYS A 373 28.88 -9.12 -15.14
C LYS A 373 28.41 -7.68 -15.11
N GLU A 374 27.60 -7.26 -16.10
CA GLU A 374 27.08 -5.88 -16.17
C GLU A 374 26.16 -5.56 -15.01
N LEU A 375 25.32 -6.51 -14.59
CA LEU A 375 24.42 -6.38 -13.45
C LEU A 375 25.19 -6.20 -12.13
N PHE A 376 26.24 -6.98 -11.90
CA PHE A 376 27.10 -6.81 -10.73
C PHE A 376 27.84 -5.47 -10.72
N ASP A 377 28.45 -5.09 -11.85
CA ASP A 377 29.19 -3.84 -11.98
C ASP A 377 28.26 -2.63 -11.73
N TYR A 378 27.05 -2.67 -12.31
CA TYR A 378 26.01 -1.64 -12.09
C TYR A 378 25.65 -1.52 -10.61
N GLN A 379 25.34 -2.65 -9.96
CA GLN A 379 24.90 -2.64 -8.57
C GLN A 379 25.97 -2.11 -7.63
N ARG A 380 27.23 -2.49 -7.86
CA ARG A 380 28.37 -1.96 -7.12
C ARG A 380 28.54 -0.45 -7.32
N GLU A 381 28.47 0.01 -8.55
CA GLU A 381 28.54 1.43 -8.88
C GLU A 381 27.43 2.19 -8.18
N PHE A 382 26.20 1.67 -8.21
CA PHE A 382 25.03 2.27 -7.57
C PHE A 382 25.27 2.57 -6.09
N PHE A 383 25.78 1.62 -5.32
CA PHE A 383 26.02 1.79 -3.88
C PHE A 383 27.28 2.61 -3.57
N ASN A 384 28.27 2.64 -4.44
CA ASN A 384 29.55 3.32 -4.17
C ASN A 384 29.69 4.71 -4.79
N SER A 385 28.84 5.09 -5.75
CA SER A 385 28.87 6.42 -6.39
C SER A 385 28.30 7.55 -5.52
N ASN A 386 27.51 7.24 -4.51
CA ASN A 386 26.82 8.20 -3.65
C ASN A 386 27.49 8.31 -2.27
N LYS A 387 28.78 8.71 -2.25
CA LYS A 387 29.44 9.01 -0.97
C LYS A 387 28.99 10.38 -0.47
N HIS A 388 28.13 10.39 0.53
CA HIS A 388 27.77 11.59 1.28
C HIS A 388 28.91 11.95 2.27
N ASN A 389 28.89 13.20 2.75
CA ASN A 389 29.78 13.59 3.85
C ASN A 389 29.44 12.75 5.07
N ARG A 390 30.41 12.02 5.60
CA ARG A 390 30.28 11.11 6.75
C ARG A 390 29.74 11.80 8.01
N ASN A 391 29.76 13.11 8.06
CA ASN A 391 29.40 13.93 9.21
C ASN A 391 28.02 14.58 9.08
N GLU A 392 27.23 14.22 8.05
CA GLU A 392 25.88 14.76 7.85
C GLU A 392 24.82 13.77 8.35
N TYR A 393 23.90 14.29 9.17
CA TYR A 393 22.79 13.55 9.74
C TYR A 393 21.49 14.31 9.51
N LEU A 394 20.41 13.58 9.25
CA LEU A 394 19.06 14.06 9.42
C LEU A 394 18.63 13.80 10.86
N ILE A 395 18.35 14.84 11.64
CA ILE A 395 17.70 14.70 12.94
C ILE A 395 16.19 14.75 12.76
N VAL A 396 15.50 13.77 13.34
CA VAL A 396 14.04 13.62 13.27
C VAL A 396 13.49 13.45 14.67
N GLY A 397 12.33 14.06 14.94
CA GLY A 397 11.69 13.93 16.24
C GLY A 397 10.22 14.30 16.24
N ASP A 398 9.53 13.88 17.31
CA ASP A 398 8.22 14.40 17.69
C ASP A 398 8.17 14.55 19.21
N GLN A 399 8.10 15.79 19.67
CA GLN A 399 8.20 16.09 21.12
C GLN A 399 6.92 15.73 21.88
N HIS A 400 5.84 15.42 21.15
CA HIS A 400 4.51 15.22 21.69
C HIS A 400 3.92 13.84 21.43
N ASP A 401 4.49 13.08 20.46
CA ASP A 401 3.93 11.80 19.99
C ASP A 401 5.05 10.79 19.70
N ARG A 402 5.42 10.02 20.71
CA ARG A 402 6.44 8.98 20.58
C ARG A 402 5.94 7.78 19.77
N SER A 403 4.64 7.50 19.81
CA SER A 403 4.05 6.34 19.12
C SER A 403 4.13 6.50 17.61
N LYS A 404 3.86 7.70 17.11
CA LYS A 404 4.00 8.02 15.69
C LYS A 404 5.46 7.93 15.22
N LEU A 405 6.40 8.47 16.02
CA LEU A 405 7.83 8.40 15.76
C LEU A 405 8.34 6.94 15.72
N TYR A 406 7.81 6.07 16.61
CA TYR A 406 8.09 4.64 16.60
C TYR A 406 7.71 3.97 15.27
N HIS A 407 6.51 4.25 14.74
CA HIS A 407 6.09 3.69 13.46
C HIS A 407 6.96 4.15 12.29
N PHE A 408 7.41 5.38 12.30
CA PHE A 408 8.37 5.85 11.29
C PHE A 408 9.70 5.11 11.40
N HIS A 409 10.22 4.93 12.62
CA HIS A 409 11.44 4.17 12.86
C HIS A 409 11.33 2.71 12.38
N GLU A 410 10.20 2.03 12.61
CA GLU A 410 9.97 0.66 12.15
C GLU A 410 9.97 0.53 10.61
N ILE A 411 9.47 1.53 9.90
CA ILE A 411 9.58 1.58 8.43
C ILE A 411 11.06 1.68 8.01
N LEU A 412 11.82 2.59 8.62
CA LEU A 412 13.25 2.73 8.34
C LEU A 412 14.01 1.41 8.59
N LYS A 413 13.71 0.75 9.70
CA LYS A 413 14.30 -0.54 10.07
C LYS A 413 13.97 -1.63 9.05
N THR A 414 12.72 -1.71 8.57
CA THR A 414 12.31 -2.66 7.53
C THR A 414 13.12 -2.49 6.25
N HIS A 415 13.52 -1.27 5.95
CA HIS A 415 14.37 -0.93 4.80
C HIS A 415 15.87 -0.94 5.08
N ASN A 416 16.32 -1.53 6.19
CA ASN A 416 17.72 -1.53 6.60
C ASN A 416 18.36 -0.13 6.64
N ILE A 417 17.59 0.91 6.96
CA ILE A 417 18.10 2.26 7.15
C ILE A 417 18.58 2.41 8.60
N ILE A 418 19.86 2.70 8.75
CA ILE A 418 20.52 2.83 10.05
C ILE A 418 20.07 4.11 10.75
N THR A 419 19.76 4.00 12.02
CA THR A 419 19.49 5.13 12.91
C THR A 419 20.49 5.20 14.05
N LYS A 420 20.71 6.42 14.57
CA LYS A 420 21.67 6.68 15.65
C LYS A 420 20.97 7.38 16.83
N LYS A 421 21.44 7.11 18.01
CA LYS A 421 20.91 7.69 19.25
C LYS A 421 21.31 9.16 19.38
N LEU A 422 20.37 9.98 19.83
CA LEU A 422 20.65 11.34 20.29
C LEU A 422 20.95 11.27 21.80
N ASP A 423 22.19 11.59 22.20
CA ASP A 423 22.64 11.38 23.59
C ASP A 423 22.19 12.50 24.53
N GLU A 424 21.93 13.71 24.03
CA GLU A 424 21.45 14.88 24.76
C GLU A 424 20.36 15.64 23.99
N ASP A 425 19.62 16.50 24.70
CA ASP A 425 18.66 17.42 24.04
C ASP A 425 19.43 18.43 23.19
N LYS A 426 18.97 18.62 21.92
CA LYS A 426 19.58 19.62 21.00
C LYS A 426 18.53 20.63 20.53
N ILE A 427 18.97 21.88 20.36
CA ILE A 427 18.18 22.91 19.67
C ILE A 427 18.90 23.21 18.37
N VAL A 428 18.22 22.98 17.24
CA VAL A 428 18.78 23.19 15.91
C VAL A 428 17.76 23.97 15.08
N ASN A 429 18.18 25.09 14.51
CA ASN A 429 17.32 25.99 13.74
C ASN A 429 16.03 26.39 14.47
N GLY A 430 16.11 26.60 15.80
CA GLY A 430 14.97 26.94 16.64
C GLY A 430 14.06 25.77 17.03
N ILE A 431 14.32 24.58 16.52
CA ILE A 431 13.56 23.36 16.84
C ILE A 431 14.28 22.62 17.98
N LYS A 432 13.53 22.29 19.04
CA LYS A 432 14.03 21.48 20.15
C LYS A 432 13.82 20.00 19.87
N PHE A 433 14.91 19.22 19.90
CA PHE A 433 14.92 17.77 19.78
C PHE A 433 15.33 17.15 21.12
N LYS A 434 14.39 16.51 21.80
CA LYS A 434 14.66 15.79 23.06
C LYS A 434 15.24 14.41 22.75
N LYS A 435 16.28 14.01 23.48
CA LYS A 435 16.97 12.74 23.29
C LYS A 435 16.08 11.48 23.30
N ASN A 436 14.98 11.50 24.06
CA ASN A 436 14.06 10.37 24.16
C ASN A 436 12.94 10.39 23.10
N ASN A 437 12.82 11.51 22.38
CA ASN A 437 11.76 11.76 21.40
C ASN A 437 12.35 12.12 20.02
N SER A 438 13.62 11.79 19.80
CA SER A 438 14.32 12.10 18.55
C SER A 438 15.41 11.09 18.29
N PHE A 439 15.80 10.93 17.04
CA PHE A 439 16.95 10.13 16.62
C PHE A 439 17.61 10.74 15.39
N LEU A 440 18.81 10.27 15.08
CA LEU A 440 19.60 10.70 13.95
C LEU A 440 19.59 9.64 12.84
N ILE A 441 19.58 10.06 11.61
CA ILE A 441 19.71 9.19 10.43
C ILE A 441 20.96 9.64 9.67
N PRO A 442 22.04 8.84 9.63
CA PRO A 442 23.24 9.16 8.86
C PRO A 442 22.88 9.26 7.36
N LYS A 443 23.39 10.28 6.68
CA LYS A 443 23.26 10.36 5.22
C LYS A 443 24.23 9.40 4.51
N ASP A 444 25.39 9.15 5.10
CA ASP A 444 26.37 8.19 4.59
C ASP A 444 26.08 6.79 5.12
N GLN A 445 25.28 6.04 4.38
CA GLN A 445 24.94 4.64 4.61
C GLN A 445 24.56 3.95 3.30
N ARG A 446 24.54 2.60 3.28
CA ARG A 446 24.23 1.82 2.07
C ARG A 446 22.94 2.30 1.40
N ASN A 447 21.86 2.39 2.15
CA ASN A 447 20.53 2.74 1.64
C ASN A 447 20.28 4.25 1.60
N SER A 448 21.32 5.08 1.39
CA SER A 448 21.20 6.54 1.33
C SER A 448 20.30 7.04 0.18
N ARG A 449 20.33 6.37 -0.99
CA ARG A 449 19.44 6.71 -2.11
C ARG A 449 17.99 6.40 -1.79
N LEU A 450 17.72 5.25 -1.19
CA LEU A 450 16.39 4.87 -0.72
C LEU A 450 15.88 5.84 0.34
N LEU A 451 16.70 6.18 1.34
CA LEU A 451 16.36 7.22 2.33
C LEU A 451 15.99 8.54 1.65
N ASN A 452 16.81 8.99 0.68
CA ASN A 452 16.50 10.21 -0.06
C ASN A 452 15.16 10.10 -0.82
N ALA A 453 14.89 8.98 -1.47
CA ALA A 453 13.61 8.75 -2.15
C ALA A 453 12.40 8.78 -1.20
N MET A 454 12.56 8.33 0.05
CA MET A 454 11.50 8.33 1.07
C MET A 454 11.17 9.73 1.61
N ILE A 455 12.16 10.64 1.67
CA ILE A 455 12.01 11.92 2.37
C ILE A 455 12.07 13.15 1.47
N ASN A 456 12.45 12.98 0.21
CA ASN A 456 12.64 14.11 -0.72
C ASN A 456 11.34 14.85 -1.03
N ASN A 457 11.47 16.15 -1.27
CA ASN A 457 10.41 17.01 -1.77
C ASN A 457 10.76 17.46 -3.19
N GLN A 458 9.85 17.26 -4.13
CA GLN A 458 10.02 17.63 -5.53
C GLN A 458 8.77 18.36 -6.02
N THR A 459 8.95 19.53 -6.66
CA THR A 459 7.87 20.35 -7.22
C THR A 459 8.07 20.66 -8.71
N SER A 460 9.15 20.16 -9.30
CA SER A 460 9.47 20.35 -10.73
C SER A 460 9.67 18.98 -11.39
N PHE A 461 9.04 18.77 -12.54
CA PHE A 461 8.99 17.50 -13.24
C PHE A 461 9.23 17.71 -14.74
N LYS A 462 9.80 16.69 -15.40
CA LYS A 462 9.98 16.66 -16.86
C LYS A 462 8.67 16.41 -17.60
N ASP A 463 7.80 15.58 -17.03
CA ASP A 463 6.47 15.25 -17.54
C ASP A 463 5.41 15.72 -16.54
N SER A 464 4.19 15.94 -17.01
CA SER A 464 3.03 16.35 -16.20
C SER A 464 2.03 15.19 -16.00
N LEU A 465 2.34 14.02 -16.52
CA LEU A 465 1.51 12.82 -16.41
C LEU A 465 2.18 11.82 -15.48
N PHE A 466 1.38 11.26 -14.60
CA PHE A 466 1.81 10.26 -13.61
C PHE A 466 0.82 9.09 -13.65
N TYR A 467 1.35 7.90 -13.73
CA TYR A 467 0.54 6.69 -13.63
C TYR A 467 -0.05 6.52 -12.23
N ASP A 468 0.69 6.97 -11.20
CA ASP A 468 0.27 6.92 -9.82
C ASP A 468 0.47 8.29 -9.11
N VAL A 469 1.15 8.34 -7.97
CA VAL A 469 1.36 9.57 -7.20
C VAL A 469 2.63 10.31 -7.62
N SER A 470 2.60 11.63 -7.52
CA SER A 470 3.77 12.49 -7.80
C SER A 470 4.56 12.87 -6.55
N ALA A 471 4.06 12.54 -5.34
CA ALA A 471 4.73 12.82 -4.06
C ALA A 471 4.30 11.83 -2.96
N TRP A 472 5.24 11.53 -2.02
CA TRP A 472 5.02 10.57 -0.93
C TRP A 472 5.89 10.79 0.31
N SER A 473 6.53 11.94 0.48
CA SER A 473 7.50 12.21 1.55
C SER A 473 7.02 11.77 2.96
N PHE A 474 7.76 10.85 3.57
CA PHE A 474 7.41 10.27 4.88
C PHE A 474 7.53 11.27 6.04
N LEU A 475 8.43 12.25 5.96
CA LEU A 475 8.54 13.30 6.97
C LEU A 475 7.24 14.10 7.08
N HIS A 476 6.59 14.37 5.95
CA HIS A 476 5.30 15.06 5.88
C HIS A 476 4.12 14.15 6.22
N SER A 477 4.13 12.91 5.72
CA SER A 477 3.03 11.97 6.02
C SER A 477 2.94 11.62 7.51
N PHE A 478 4.07 11.65 8.22
CA PHE A 478 4.14 11.50 9.67
C PHE A 478 4.06 12.83 10.43
N ASN A 479 4.10 13.96 9.76
CA ASN A 479 4.15 15.31 10.36
C ASN A 479 5.26 15.41 11.43
N LEU A 480 6.51 15.04 11.05
CA LEU A 480 7.66 15.02 11.95
C LEU A 480 8.46 16.32 11.89
N GLU A 481 9.00 16.74 13.04
CA GLU A 481 10.03 17.76 13.08
C GLU A 481 11.35 17.18 12.56
N HIS A 482 12.03 17.93 11.71
CA HIS A 482 13.27 17.46 11.11
C HIS A 482 14.16 18.60 10.66
N THR A 483 15.46 18.37 10.68
CA THR A 483 16.45 19.27 10.08
C THR A 483 17.78 18.52 9.87
N TYR A 484 18.68 19.09 9.09
CA TYR A 484 20.01 18.52 8.91
C TYR A 484 21.00 19.10 9.90
N ILE A 485 21.92 18.26 10.39
CA ILE A 485 23.04 18.65 11.25
C ILE A 485 24.35 18.11 10.69
N LYS A 486 25.45 18.80 11.00
CA LYS A 486 26.81 18.30 10.83
C LYS A 486 27.41 18.06 12.20
N SER A 487 27.96 16.87 12.42
CA SER A 487 28.62 16.52 13.67
C SER A 487 29.79 15.56 13.41
N ASN A 488 30.91 15.79 14.09
CA ASN A 488 32.06 14.89 14.11
C ASN A 488 31.96 13.86 15.26
N GLU A 489 30.90 13.94 16.07
CA GLU A 489 30.65 13.01 17.18
C GLU A 489 30.34 11.60 16.64
N LYS A 490 30.76 10.58 17.36
CA LYS A 490 30.39 9.19 17.08
C LYS A 490 29.12 8.88 17.85
N PHE A 491 28.04 8.66 17.11
CA PHE A 491 26.77 8.25 17.68
C PHE A 491 26.59 6.73 17.64
N ASN A 492 26.07 6.16 18.74
CA ASN A 492 25.75 4.76 18.82
C ASN A 492 24.54 4.40 17.94
N GLU A 493 24.46 3.16 17.49
CA GLU A 493 23.24 2.67 16.83
C GLU A 493 22.06 2.73 17.79
N PHE A 494 20.90 3.00 17.23
CA PHE A 494 19.69 3.19 18.01
C PHE A 494 18.55 2.34 17.46
N ASN A 495 17.91 1.62 18.35
CA ASN A 495 16.67 0.91 18.06
C ASN A 495 15.57 1.52 18.92
N PHE A 496 14.64 2.22 18.28
CA PHE A 496 13.56 2.90 19.00
C PHE A 496 12.52 1.86 19.42
N SER A 497 12.37 1.66 20.74
CA SER A 497 11.41 0.70 21.28
C SER A 497 9.98 1.26 21.28
N LYS A 498 9.01 0.37 21.18
CA LYS A 498 7.59 0.73 21.31
C LYS A 498 7.37 1.47 22.63
N PRO A 499 6.72 2.65 22.61
CA PRO A 499 6.44 3.41 23.82
C PRO A 499 5.56 2.61 24.79
N VAL A 500 5.93 2.65 26.05
CA VAL A 500 5.11 2.16 27.17
C VAL A 500 4.62 3.38 27.94
N GLY A 501 3.35 3.39 28.31
CA GLY A 501 2.75 4.45 29.09
C GLY A 501 3.08 4.31 30.57
N SER A 502 2.78 5.36 31.31
CA SER A 502 2.97 5.37 32.74
C SER A 502 1.85 6.15 33.46
N ILE A 503 1.58 5.78 34.69
CA ILE A 503 0.74 6.55 35.58
C ILE A 503 1.67 7.48 36.34
N ILE A 504 1.61 8.79 35.99
CA ILE A 504 2.52 9.80 36.58
C ILE A 504 2.26 10.00 38.06
N SER A 505 0.98 9.93 38.47
CA SER A 505 0.57 9.91 39.89
C SER A 505 -0.72 9.10 40.00
N LYS A 506 -0.84 8.32 41.09
CA LYS A 506 -2.11 7.62 41.40
C LYS A 506 -3.07 8.59 42.06
N SER A 507 -4.37 8.45 41.76
CA SER A 507 -5.42 9.28 42.33
C SER A 507 -6.72 8.52 42.51
N ASP A 508 -7.41 8.82 43.59
CA ASP A 508 -8.77 8.34 43.86
C ASP A 508 -9.83 9.39 43.47
N TYR A 509 -9.42 10.48 42.84
CA TYR A 509 -10.29 11.58 42.44
C TYR A 509 -10.47 11.70 40.91
N ALA A 510 -9.39 11.90 40.15
CA ALA A 510 -9.46 12.00 38.70
C ALA A 510 -8.14 11.72 38.01
N TYR A 511 -8.23 11.24 36.78
CA TYR A 511 -7.10 11.13 35.85
C TYR A 511 -7.34 11.98 34.62
N VAL A 512 -6.25 12.52 34.05
CA VAL A 512 -6.24 13.26 32.81
C VAL A 512 -5.19 12.68 31.87
N PHE A 513 -5.47 12.56 30.57
CA PHE A 513 -4.46 12.30 29.56
C PHE A 513 -4.59 13.23 28.36
N ARG A 514 -3.45 13.44 27.68
CA ARG A 514 -3.35 14.33 26.53
C ARG A 514 -3.86 13.63 25.28
N TRP A 515 -4.50 14.39 24.39
CA TRP A 515 -5.03 13.85 23.12
C TRP A 515 -4.00 13.82 21.99
N ASN A 516 -2.77 14.30 22.20
CA ASN A 516 -1.74 14.42 21.16
C ASN A 516 -1.10 13.08 20.76
N ASP A 517 -1.00 12.08 21.65
CA ASP A 517 -0.42 10.78 21.32
C ASP A 517 -1.26 10.04 20.26
N TYR A 518 -0.59 9.31 19.37
CA TYR A 518 -1.24 8.59 18.26
C TYR A 518 -2.26 7.58 18.77
N TYR A 519 -2.00 6.91 19.90
CA TYR A 519 -2.89 5.91 20.48
C TYR A 519 -3.88 6.45 21.54
N SER A 520 -3.95 7.77 21.75
CA SER A 520 -4.99 8.35 22.61
C SER A 520 -6.42 7.95 22.21
N PRO A 521 -6.78 7.82 20.92
CA PRO A 521 -8.08 7.29 20.51
C PRO A 521 -8.35 5.86 20.95
N LYS A 522 -7.35 4.98 20.88
CA LYS A 522 -7.44 3.61 21.38
C LYS A 522 -7.67 3.58 22.91
N ALA A 523 -6.91 4.40 23.64
CA ALA A 523 -7.07 4.53 25.10
C ALA A 523 -8.48 5.01 25.45
N LEU A 524 -8.97 6.07 24.79
CA LEU A 524 -10.34 6.59 25.01
C LEU A 524 -11.39 5.53 24.71
N TYR A 525 -11.28 4.83 23.56
CA TYR A 525 -12.25 3.80 23.19
C TYR A 525 -12.30 2.67 24.23
N LYS A 526 -11.14 2.18 24.69
CA LYS A 526 -11.08 1.14 25.72
C LYS A 526 -11.71 1.58 27.05
N LEU A 527 -11.41 2.80 27.52
CA LEU A 527 -12.06 3.34 28.72
C LEU A 527 -13.58 3.39 28.58
N LEU A 528 -14.10 3.88 27.45
CA LEU A 528 -15.54 3.92 27.16
C LEU A 528 -16.14 2.52 27.07
N SER A 529 -15.43 1.54 26.53
CA SER A 529 -15.87 0.14 26.42
C SER A 529 -16.01 -0.52 27.79
N HIS A 530 -15.20 -0.12 28.76
CA HIS A 530 -15.33 -0.52 30.15
C HIS A 530 -16.50 0.16 30.90
N GLY A 531 -17.27 1.02 30.18
CA GLY A 531 -18.45 1.71 30.71
C GLY A 531 -18.13 2.91 31.58
N LEU A 532 -16.92 3.45 31.51
CA LEU A 532 -16.54 4.63 32.30
C LEU A 532 -17.15 5.92 31.71
N ASN A 533 -17.56 6.83 32.57
CA ASN A 533 -17.99 8.17 32.21
C ASN A 533 -16.78 9.05 31.95
N ILE A 534 -16.56 9.42 30.71
CA ILE A 534 -15.38 10.15 30.22
C ILE A 534 -15.82 11.52 29.67
N LYS A 535 -14.97 12.52 29.90
CA LYS A 535 -15.19 13.87 29.38
C LYS A 535 -13.97 14.37 28.62
N VAL A 536 -14.19 15.32 27.71
CA VAL A 536 -13.16 16.04 26.95
C VAL A 536 -13.18 17.51 27.28
N SER A 537 -12.00 18.12 27.46
CA SER A 537 -11.89 19.55 27.66
C SER A 537 -12.09 20.31 26.34
N THR A 538 -12.91 21.37 26.39
CA THR A 538 -13.07 22.29 25.24
C THR A 538 -12.21 23.54 25.39
N ASP A 539 -11.43 23.65 26.44
CA ASP A 539 -10.46 24.72 26.65
C ASP A 539 -9.18 24.19 27.34
N LYS A 540 -8.17 25.04 27.36
CA LYS A 540 -6.87 24.78 27.98
C LYS A 540 -6.94 24.96 29.51
N PHE A 541 -6.16 24.19 30.22
CA PHE A 541 -6.00 24.34 31.67
C PHE A 541 -4.63 23.85 32.16
N THR A 542 -4.22 24.32 33.34
CA THR A 542 -3.01 23.86 34.02
C THR A 542 -3.36 23.39 35.42
N ILE A 543 -2.88 22.21 35.81
CA ILE A 543 -3.08 21.66 37.14
C ILE A 543 -1.75 21.07 37.62
N GLU A 544 -1.31 21.43 38.81
CA GLU A 544 -0.05 20.95 39.41
C GLU A 544 1.15 21.00 38.43
N ASN A 545 1.36 22.18 37.78
CA ASN A 545 2.41 22.42 36.78
C ASN A 545 2.32 21.59 35.48
N ASN A 546 1.25 20.84 35.28
CA ASN A 546 0.97 20.14 34.02
C ASN A 546 0.02 20.93 33.13
N ASN A 547 0.48 21.26 31.92
CA ASN A 547 -0.32 21.96 30.93
C ASN A 547 -1.11 20.96 30.08
N PHE A 548 -2.39 21.22 29.93
CA PHE A 548 -3.33 20.44 29.08
C PHE A 548 -3.96 21.35 28.04
N SER A 549 -3.96 20.86 26.81
CA SER A 549 -4.53 21.58 25.65
C SER A 549 -5.97 21.14 25.39
N TYR A 550 -6.60 21.80 24.42
CA TYR A 550 -7.88 21.40 23.86
C TYR A 550 -7.92 19.90 23.56
N GLY A 551 -9.06 19.25 23.86
CA GLY A 551 -9.20 17.83 23.61
C GLY A 551 -8.58 16.91 24.67
N SER A 552 -8.01 17.42 25.76
CA SER A 552 -7.52 16.59 26.87
C SER A 552 -8.67 15.81 27.51
N ILE A 553 -8.42 14.56 27.83
CA ILE A 553 -9.46 13.62 28.30
C ILE A 553 -9.40 13.50 29.80
N LEU A 554 -10.56 13.74 30.44
CA LEU A 554 -10.78 13.60 31.87
C LEU A 554 -11.51 12.29 32.18
N VAL A 555 -10.92 11.50 33.07
CA VAL A 555 -11.49 10.29 33.66
C VAL A 555 -11.78 10.56 35.13
N PRO A 556 -13.00 10.98 35.50
CA PRO A 556 -13.38 11.09 36.92
C PRO A 556 -13.34 9.69 37.56
N VAL A 557 -12.85 9.57 38.75
CA VAL A 557 -12.88 8.31 39.55
C VAL A 557 -14.20 8.20 40.31
N SER A 558 -14.67 9.31 40.88
CA SER A 558 -15.97 9.35 41.58
C SER A 558 -17.14 9.24 40.59
N ASN A 559 -18.28 8.76 41.06
CA ASN A 559 -19.53 8.61 40.30
C ASN A 559 -19.43 7.70 39.06
N GLN A 560 -18.60 6.68 39.13
CA GLN A 560 -18.50 5.59 38.19
C GLN A 560 -19.23 4.34 38.69
N ASN A 561 -19.60 3.43 37.81
CA ASN A 561 -20.22 2.14 38.18
C ASN A 561 -19.18 1.06 38.55
N LYS A 562 -17.97 1.47 38.91
CA LYS A 562 -16.84 0.61 39.26
C LYS A 562 -16.14 1.12 40.49
N SER A 563 -15.51 0.23 41.25
CA SER A 563 -14.68 0.59 42.37
C SER A 563 -13.40 1.33 41.95
N ILE A 564 -12.83 2.10 42.85
CA ILE A 564 -11.57 2.82 42.63
C ILE A 564 -10.47 1.88 42.19
N ASN A 565 -10.35 0.70 42.79
CA ASN A 565 -9.34 -0.29 42.46
C ASN A 565 -9.54 -0.84 41.02
N GLU A 566 -10.77 -1.12 40.61
CA GLU A 566 -11.06 -1.55 39.24
C GLU A 566 -10.69 -0.47 38.23
N ILE A 567 -11.01 0.79 38.48
CA ILE A 567 -10.67 1.93 37.60
C ILE A 567 -9.16 2.08 37.50
N ASN A 568 -8.43 2.00 38.61
CA ASN A 568 -6.97 2.11 38.63
C ASN A 568 -6.32 0.97 37.84
N ASN A 569 -6.81 -0.26 37.95
CA ASN A 569 -6.33 -1.41 37.19
C ASN A 569 -6.58 -1.25 35.69
N ILE A 570 -7.79 -0.81 35.30
CA ILE A 570 -8.14 -0.53 33.90
C ILE A 570 -7.23 0.53 33.30
N ILE A 571 -6.97 1.63 34.03
CA ILE A 571 -6.10 2.71 33.57
C ILE A 571 -4.65 2.21 33.41
N GLU A 572 -4.15 1.38 34.34
CA GLU A 572 -2.82 0.82 34.28
C GLU A 572 -2.64 -0.12 33.09
N GLU A 573 -3.61 -1.00 32.84
CA GLU A 573 -3.62 -1.89 31.69
C GLU A 573 -3.63 -1.10 30.38
N ILE A 574 -4.53 -0.12 30.25
CA ILE A 574 -4.66 0.71 29.04
C ILE A 574 -3.40 1.57 28.82
N SER A 575 -2.82 2.12 29.89
CA SER A 575 -1.57 2.88 29.81
C SER A 575 -0.43 2.02 29.25
N ASN A 576 -0.24 0.83 29.80
CA ASN A 576 0.81 -0.11 29.36
C ASN A 576 0.63 -0.53 27.90
N GLU A 577 -0.59 -0.85 27.50
CA GLU A 577 -0.91 -1.31 26.15
C GLU A 577 -0.75 -0.22 25.10
N THR A 578 -1.23 0.98 25.39
CA THR A 578 -1.32 2.08 24.43
C THR A 578 -0.10 2.99 24.39
N GLY A 579 0.72 2.99 25.44
CA GLY A 579 1.83 3.93 25.58
C GLY A 579 1.39 5.33 26.05
N VAL A 580 0.10 5.52 26.36
CA VAL A 580 -0.47 6.80 26.79
C VAL A 580 -0.22 7.03 28.27
N ASN A 581 0.31 8.21 28.62
CA ASN A 581 0.54 8.58 30.02
C ASN A 581 -0.73 9.14 30.65
N PHE A 582 -1.05 8.67 31.86
CA PHE A 582 -2.16 9.17 32.68
C PHE A 582 -1.63 9.96 33.87
N TYR A 583 -2.19 11.12 34.13
CA TYR A 583 -1.87 12.03 35.20
C TYR A 583 -2.99 12.03 36.24
N GLY A 584 -2.74 11.54 37.45
CA GLY A 584 -3.71 11.54 38.55
C GLY A 584 -3.65 12.85 39.34
N PHE A 585 -4.81 13.37 39.71
CA PHE A 585 -4.96 14.61 40.47
C PHE A 585 -5.99 14.44 41.59
N ASN A 586 -5.73 15.01 42.77
CA ASN A 586 -6.58 14.92 43.94
C ASN A 586 -7.38 16.20 44.19
N THR A 587 -7.44 17.08 43.22
CA THR A 587 -8.21 18.34 43.26
C THR A 587 -8.87 18.61 41.93
N SER A 588 -10.00 19.34 41.96
CA SER A 588 -10.60 19.88 40.73
C SER A 588 -10.09 21.26 40.38
N LYS A 589 -9.35 21.94 41.29
CA LYS A 589 -8.94 23.32 41.07
C LYS A 589 -7.78 23.40 40.09
N THR A 590 -7.94 24.23 39.07
CA THR A 590 -6.95 24.43 37.99
C THR A 590 -6.70 25.91 37.78
N ASN A 591 -5.70 26.21 36.99
CA ASN A 591 -5.58 27.52 36.32
C ASN A 591 -6.20 27.35 34.89
N GLY A 592 -7.31 28.01 34.64
CA GLY A 592 -8.18 27.84 33.50
C GLY A 592 -9.53 27.23 33.89
N ILE A 593 -10.00 26.23 33.16
CA ILE A 593 -11.28 25.53 33.48
C ILE A 593 -11.06 24.47 34.56
N ASP A 594 -11.76 24.57 35.68
CA ASP A 594 -11.74 23.56 36.73
C ASP A 594 -12.33 22.22 36.25
N LEU A 595 -11.87 21.08 36.80
CA LEU A 595 -12.27 19.73 36.34
C LEU A 595 -13.79 19.48 36.42
N GLY A 596 -14.50 20.24 37.27
CA GLY A 596 -15.97 20.22 37.37
C GLY A 596 -16.70 21.12 36.35
N SER A 597 -15.98 21.90 35.55
CA SER A 597 -16.57 22.85 34.60
C SER A 597 -17.50 22.19 33.58
N ASN A 598 -18.48 22.95 33.11
CA ASN A 598 -19.32 22.58 31.97
C ASN A 598 -18.54 22.53 30.65
N ASP A 599 -17.30 23.04 30.60
CA ASP A 599 -16.41 22.94 29.44
C ASP A 599 -15.68 21.60 29.35
N PHE A 600 -15.92 20.71 30.32
CA PHE A 600 -15.66 19.28 30.16
C PHE A 600 -16.91 18.58 29.65
N LYS A 601 -16.95 18.29 28.34
CA LYS A 601 -18.09 17.67 27.64
C LYS A 601 -18.03 16.15 27.71
N LYS A 602 -19.19 15.51 28.00
CA LYS A 602 -19.31 14.05 28.01
C LYS A 602 -19.06 13.46 26.60
N ILE A 603 -18.29 12.39 26.55
CA ILE A 603 -18.05 11.59 25.32
C ILE A 603 -18.89 10.31 25.41
N ASN A 604 -19.47 9.90 24.29
CA ASN A 604 -20.18 8.64 24.15
C ASN A 604 -19.34 7.63 23.37
N LEU A 605 -19.50 6.35 23.68
CA LEU A 605 -18.90 5.25 22.94
C LEU A 605 -19.34 5.32 21.48
N PRO A 606 -18.42 5.41 20.49
CA PRO A 606 -18.77 5.42 19.08
C PRO A 606 -19.24 4.03 18.64
N LYS A 607 -20.36 4.01 17.89
CA LYS A 607 -20.90 2.85 17.18
C LYS A 607 -20.88 3.18 15.69
N ILE A 608 -19.91 2.66 14.97
CA ILE A 608 -19.52 3.14 13.65
C ILE A 608 -19.99 2.18 12.56
N GLY A 609 -20.68 2.72 11.54
CA GLY A 609 -20.95 2.05 10.28
C GLY A 609 -20.07 2.62 9.17
N LEU A 610 -19.38 1.75 8.45
CA LEU A 610 -18.62 2.08 7.22
C LEU A 610 -19.42 1.60 6.01
N ILE A 611 -19.70 2.50 5.08
CA ILE A 611 -20.49 2.17 3.90
C ILE A 611 -19.60 1.53 2.84
N VAL A 612 -20.03 0.37 2.34
CA VAL A 612 -19.30 -0.49 1.41
C VAL A 612 -20.25 -1.07 0.33
N GLY A 613 -19.70 -1.73 -0.67
CA GLY A 613 -20.43 -2.45 -1.71
C GLY A 613 -20.25 -1.86 -3.10
N ASP A 614 -21.02 -2.35 -4.06
CA ASP A 614 -20.91 -1.95 -5.46
C ASP A 614 -21.02 -0.43 -5.62
N GLY A 615 -20.17 0.15 -6.45
CA GLY A 615 -20.05 1.58 -6.64
C GLY A 615 -19.22 2.33 -5.60
N VAL A 616 -18.78 1.67 -4.50
CA VAL A 616 -17.94 2.25 -3.44
C VAL A 616 -16.48 1.84 -3.64
N SER A 617 -15.55 2.77 -3.47
CA SER A 617 -14.10 2.49 -3.51
C SER A 617 -13.70 1.53 -2.39
N SER A 618 -13.26 0.34 -2.75
CA SER A 618 -12.77 -0.63 -1.78
C SER A 618 -11.48 -0.17 -1.12
N TYR A 619 -10.61 0.54 -1.84
CA TYR A 619 -9.36 1.10 -1.29
C TYR A 619 -9.62 2.08 -0.15
N ASP A 620 -10.44 3.10 -0.39
CA ASP A 620 -10.77 4.11 0.63
C ASP A 620 -11.47 3.48 1.85
N ALA A 621 -12.36 2.52 1.61
CA ALA A 621 -13.04 1.79 2.70
C ALA A 621 -12.06 0.89 3.46
N GLY A 622 -11.17 0.21 2.77
CA GLY A 622 -10.15 -0.67 3.34
C GLY A 622 -9.15 0.07 4.23
N GLU A 623 -8.70 1.25 3.80
CA GLU A 623 -7.79 2.09 4.58
C GLU A 623 -8.41 2.52 5.91
N ILE A 624 -9.71 2.83 5.94
CA ILE A 624 -10.43 3.14 7.17
C ILE A 624 -10.61 1.90 8.03
N TRP A 625 -11.03 0.78 7.43
CA TRP A 625 -11.20 -0.47 8.15
C TRP A 625 -9.88 -0.92 8.80
N HIS A 626 -8.79 -0.93 8.06
CA HIS A 626 -7.47 -1.26 8.57
C HIS A 626 -7.04 -0.35 9.74
N LEU A 627 -7.20 0.98 9.59
CA LEU A 627 -6.84 1.93 10.65
C LEU A 627 -7.60 1.66 11.94
N MET A 628 -8.93 1.45 11.83
CA MET A 628 -9.79 1.25 12.99
C MET A 628 -9.51 -0.10 13.67
N ASP A 629 -9.37 -1.16 12.88
CA ASP A 629 -9.24 -2.53 13.35
C ASP A 629 -7.83 -2.85 13.87
N THR A 630 -6.80 -2.55 13.07
CA THR A 630 -5.42 -2.98 13.40
C THR A 630 -4.66 -2.00 14.30
N ARG A 631 -4.99 -0.71 14.29
CA ARG A 631 -4.25 0.31 15.05
C ARG A 631 -4.98 0.80 16.27
N TYR A 632 -6.26 1.15 16.10
CA TYR A 632 -7.04 1.68 17.23
C TYR A 632 -7.86 0.62 17.96
N GLU A 633 -8.01 -0.59 17.39
CA GLU A 633 -8.82 -1.68 17.92
C GLU A 633 -10.26 -1.23 18.21
N ILE A 634 -10.79 -0.41 17.29
CA ILE A 634 -12.16 0.08 17.33
C ILE A 634 -12.98 -0.71 16.32
N PRO A 635 -13.93 -1.54 16.74
CA PRO A 635 -14.77 -2.31 15.83
C PRO A 635 -15.66 -1.41 14.99
N ILE A 636 -15.77 -1.71 13.69
CA ILE A 636 -16.65 -1.05 12.77
C ILE A 636 -17.56 -2.05 12.07
N THR A 637 -18.78 -1.65 11.74
CA THR A 637 -19.69 -2.47 10.95
C THR A 637 -19.62 -2.05 9.48
N LYS A 638 -19.27 -2.98 8.60
CA LYS A 638 -19.29 -2.79 7.16
C LYS A 638 -20.71 -2.96 6.63
N LEU A 639 -21.34 -1.87 6.18
CA LEU A 639 -22.75 -1.80 5.78
C LEU A 639 -22.85 -1.66 4.26
N LYS A 640 -23.46 -2.64 3.59
CA LYS A 640 -23.73 -2.53 2.15
C LYS A 640 -24.71 -1.39 1.88
N TYR A 641 -24.34 -0.45 1.00
CA TYR A 641 -25.17 0.69 0.64
C TYR A 641 -26.58 0.27 0.22
N ASN A 642 -26.71 -0.69 -0.70
CA ASN A 642 -27.98 -1.19 -1.22
C ASN A 642 -28.87 -1.87 -0.16
N SER A 643 -28.35 -2.13 1.03
CA SER A 643 -29.11 -2.72 2.15
C SER A 643 -29.52 -1.70 3.21
N LEU A 644 -29.05 -0.45 3.13
CA LEU A 644 -29.26 0.57 4.16
C LEU A 644 -30.74 0.88 4.40
N SER A 645 -31.59 0.81 3.36
CA SER A 645 -33.04 1.00 3.51
C SER A 645 -33.68 0.00 4.48
N LYS A 646 -33.10 -1.20 4.64
CA LYS A 646 -33.57 -2.30 5.49
C LYS A 646 -32.89 -2.37 6.86
N ILE A 647 -31.75 -1.70 7.05
CA ILE A 647 -30.94 -1.77 8.29
C ILE A 647 -31.48 -0.79 9.33
N ASP A 648 -31.58 -1.20 10.58
CA ASP A 648 -31.88 -0.31 11.70
C ASP A 648 -30.67 0.58 12.02
N LEU A 649 -30.74 1.85 11.59
CA LEU A 649 -29.67 2.82 11.76
C LEU A 649 -29.58 3.37 13.20
N SER A 650 -30.55 3.13 14.07
CA SER A 650 -30.52 3.56 15.49
C SER A 650 -29.38 2.92 16.28
N LYS A 651 -28.86 1.80 15.79
CA LYS A 651 -27.72 1.08 16.35
C LYS A 651 -26.39 1.83 16.19
N TYR A 652 -26.32 2.80 15.28
CA TYR A 652 -25.10 3.55 14.96
C TYR A 652 -25.25 5.01 15.38
N ASN A 653 -24.13 5.61 15.78
CA ASN A 653 -24.05 7.05 16.06
C ASN A 653 -23.08 7.78 15.12
N ALA A 654 -22.28 7.05 14.35
CA ALA A 654 -21.46 7.58 13.28
C ALA A 654 -21.57 6.70 12.02
N LEU A 655 -21.74 7.31 10.85
CA LEU A 655 -21.67 6.65 9.54
C LEU A 655 -20.63 7.32 8.65
N ILE A 656 -19.79 6.49 8.01
CA ILE A 656 -18.69 6.96 7.17
C ILE A 656 -18.97 6.56 5.72
N PHE A 657 -19.01 7.57 4.84
CA PHE A 657 -19.14 7.46 3.41
C PHE A 657 -17.81 7.81 2.75
N VAL A 658 -17.24 6.89 2.01
CA VAL A 658 -15.98 7.09 1.29
C VAL A 658 -16.23 7.46 -0.17
N ASN A 659 -15.18 7.55 -0.98
CA ASN A 659 -15.30 7.77 -2.41
C ASN A 659 -16.21 6.71 -3.05
N GLY A 660 -17.25 7.13 -3.77
CA GLY A 660 -18.21 6.21 -4.37
C GLY A 660 -19.38 6.92 -5.05
N SER A 661 -20.22 6.10 -5.69
CA SER A 661 -21.51 6.50 -6.27
C SER A 661 -22.62 5.92 -5.43
N TYR A 662 -23.57 6.75 -5.03
CA TYR A 662 -24.67 6.41 -4.14
C TYR A 662 -25.99 6.90 -4.75
N GLY A 663 -27.02 6.09 -4.80
CA GLY A 663 -28.30 6.48 -5.40
C GLY A 663 -29.46 5.58 -5.02
N ASP A 664 -30.29 6.02 -4.09
CA ASP A 664 -31.59 5.42 -3.74
C ASP A 664 -32.38 6.40 -2.85
N LYS A 665 -33.53 6.88 -3.34
CA LYS A 665 -34.35 7.89 -2.63
C LYS A 665 -34.74 7.45 -1.24
N ASN A 666 -35.13 6.18 -1.06
CA ASN A 666 -35.59 5.67 0.24
C ASN A 666 -34.47 5.66 1.27
N THR A 667 -33.27 5.27 0.81
CA THR A 667 -32.05 5.31 1.64
C THR A 667 -31.68 6.75 2.01
N ILE A 668 -31.77 7.69 1.07
CA ILE A 668 -31.47 9.11 1.31
C ILE A 668 -32.39 9.68 2.40
N GLU A 669 -33.71 9.50 2.29
CA GLU A 669 -34.66 9.99 3.28
C GLU A 669 -34.44 9.37 4.68
N LYS A 670 -34.15 8.07 4.71
CA LYS A 670 -33.85 7.38 5.96
C LYS A 670 -32.57 7.92 6.61
N LEU A 671 -31.54 8.15 5.85
CA LEU A 671 -30.28 8.74 6.31
C LEU A 671 -30.49 10.19 6.80
N LYS A 672 -31.25 11.01 6.07
CA LYS A 672 -31.57 12.37 6.52
C LYS A 672 -32.30 12.36 7.87
N ASN A 673 -33.27 11.49 8.06
CA ASN A 673 -34.01 11.36 9.31
C ASN A 673 -33.09 10.89 10.44
N TRP A 674 -32.16 9.93 10.15
CA TRP A 674 -31.19 9.48 11.13
C TRP A 674 -30.26 10.61 11.56
N VAL A 675 -29.74 11.42 10.62
CA VAL A 675 -28.92 12.59 10.94
C VAL A 675 -29.71 13.60 11.75
N LYS A 676 -30.93 13.97 11.32
CA LYS A 676 -31.80 14.94 12.05
C LYS A 676 -32.05 14.53 13.50
N ASN A 677 -32.06 13.23 13.78
CA ASN A 677 -32.24 12.66 15.13
C ASN A 677 -30.92 12.56 15.95
N GLY A 678 -29.80 13.04 15.45
CA GLY A 678 -28.55 13.15 16.19
C GLY A 678 -27.41 12.26 15.66
N GLY A 679 -27.57 11.65 14.49
CA GLY A 679 -26.50 10.92 13.80
C GLY A 679 -25.36 11.81 13.34
N ASN A 680 -24.15 11.27 13.33
CA ASN A 680 -22.95 11.93 12.84
C ASN A 680 -22.53 11.29 11.50
N LEU A 681 -22.68 12.02 10.40
CA LEU A 681 -22.40 11.54 9.06
C LEU A 681 -21.10 12.17 8.57
N ILE A 682 -20.17 11.33 8.09
CA ILE A 682 -18.83 11.74 7.65
C ILE A 682 -18.65 11.31 6.19
N GLY A 683 -18.30 12.26 5.31
CA GLY A 683 -18.09 12.02 3.89
C GLY A 683 -16.68 12.36 3.43
N PHE A 684 -16.13 11.52 2.54
CA PHE A 684 -14.80 11.71 1.93
C PHE A 684 -14.90 11.77 0.41
N ARG A 685 -14.11 12.64 -0.21
CA ARG A 685 -13.91 12.72 -1.67
C ARG A 685 -15.26 12.92 -2.40
N ASN A 686 -15.63 12.04 -3.35
CA ASN A 686 -16.89 12.20 -4.10
C ASN A 686 -18.15 12.06 -3.24
N ALA A 687 -18.10 11.41 -2.07
CA ALA A 687 -19.21 11.45 -1.12
C ALA A 687 -19.57 12.88 -0.71
N THR A 688 -18.60 13.83 -0.70
CA THR A 688 -18.83 15.26 -0.46
C THR A 688 -19.83 15.85 -1.45
N LYS A 689 -19.68 15.56 -2.75
CA LYS A 689 -20.59 16.05 -3.80
C LYS A 689 -21.98 15.41 -3.67
N TRP A 690 -22.02 14.11 -3.38
CA TRP A 690 -23.28 13.41 -3.20
C TRP A 690 -24.08 13.93 -1.99
N LEU A 691 -23.40 14.24 -0.89
CA LEU A 691 -24.03 14.81 0.32
C LEU A 691 -24.61 16.21 0.06
N ASP A 692 -23.90 17.04 -0.72
CA ASP A 692 -24.39 18.35 -1.15
C ASP A 692 -25.61 18.22 -2.08
N SER A 693 -25.52 17.40 -3.12
CA SER A 693 -26.57 17.18 -4.14
C SER A 693 -27.87 16.62 -3.54
N ASN A 694 -27.79 16.03 -2.34
CA ASN A 694 -28.92 15.48 -1.63
C ASN A 694 -29.29 16.26 -0.37
N ASP A 695 -28.89 17.53 -0.23
CA ASP A 695 -29.24 18.45 0.86
C ASP A 695 -28.94 17.94 2.28
N PHE A 696 -27.90 17.13 2.46
CA PHE A 696 -27.37 16.81 3.79
C PHE A 696 -26.54 17.97 4.35
N ILE A 697 -25.83 18.65 3.48
CA ILE A 697 -24.98 19.81 3.76
C ILE A 697 -24.99 20.71 2.54
N LYS A 698 -24.84 22.01 2.73
CA LYS A 698 -24.71 22.98 1.63
C LYS A 698 -23.27 23.39 1.47
N LEU A 699 -22.72 23.20 0.28
CA LEU A 699 -21.31 23.43 -0.04
C LEU A 699 -21.17 24.39 -1.24
N ASP A 700 -20.17 25.26 -1.19
CA ASP A 700 -19.80 26.12 -2.30
C ASP A 700 -18.57 25.55 -2.99
N PHE A 701 -18.74 24.97 -4.18
CA PHE A 701 -17.64 24.46 -4.98
C PHE A 701 -16.96 25.56 -5.81
N ILE A 702 -15.66 25.43 -6.01
CA ILE A 702 -14.93 26.22 -7.00
C ILE A 702 -14.97 25.45 -8.31
N GLU A 703 -15.73 25.95 -9.28
CA GLU A 703 -15.73 25.44 -10.63
C GLU A 703 -14.38 25.75 -11.30
N ASN A 704 -13.78 24.74 -11.86
CA ASN A 704 -12.45 24.80 -12.44
C ASN A 704 -12.40 23.91 -13.70
N THR A 705 -12.65 24.53 -14.87
CA THR A 705 -12.61 23.82 -16.15
C THR A 705 -11.43 24.35 -16.98
N ALA A 706 -10.48 23.47 -17.27
CA ALA A 706 -9.39 23.77 -18.17
C ALA A 706 -9.90 23.78 -19.62
N VAL A 707 -9.77 24.92 -20.28
CA VAL A 707 -10.15 25.06 -21.68
C VAL A 707 -8.90 24.92 -22.55
N PRO A 708 -8.83 23.90 -23.44
CA PRO A 708 -7.72 23.74 -24.36
C PRO A 708 -7.72 24.88 -25.40
N LYS A 709 -6.63 25.65 -25.44
CA LYS A 709 -6.38 26.66 -26.48
C LYS A 709 -5.16 26.20 -27.26
N ASP A 710 -5.26 26.16 -28.58
CA ASP A 710 -4.18 25.75 -29.49
C ASP A 710 -3.57 24.37 -29.22
N VAL A 711 -4.36 23.45 -28.62
CA VAL A 711 -3.98 22.07 -28.38
C VAL A 711 -4.36 21.21 -29.57
N LYS A 712 -3.39 20.50 -30.18
CA LYS A 712 -3.65 19.57 -31.28
C LYS A 712 -4.41 18.33 -30.77
N PHE A 713 -5.16 17.67 -31.68
CA PHE A 713 -5.93 16.47 -31.32
C PHE A 713 -5.07 15.35 -30.71
N ILE A 714 -3.86 15.15 -31.23
CA ILE A 714 -2.91 14.14 -30.72
C ILE A 714 -2.52 14.40 -29.26
N ASP A 715 -2.50 15.68 -28.84
CA ASP A 715 -2.12 16.10 -27.49
C ASP A 715 -3.32 16.20 -26.52
N LYS A 716 -4.54 15.86 -26.96
CA LYS A 716 -5.77 15.97 -26.17
C LYS A 716 -5.69 15.27 -24.83
N ASN A 717 -5.30 13.99 -24.83
CA ASN A 717 -5.21 13.17 -23.62
C ASN A 717 -4.12 13.69 -22.68
N LYS A 718 -2.99 14.13 -23.21
CA LYS A 718 -1.91 14.74 -22.45
C LYS A 718 -2.38 16.04 -21.77
N PHE A 719 -3.12 16.89 -22.48
CA PHE A 719 -3.66 18.12 -21.91
C PHE A 719 -4.58 17.84 -20.72
N TYR A 720 -5.56 16.95 -20.86
CA TYR A 720 -6.50 16.64 -19.77
C TYR A 720 -5.83 15.85 -18.64
N GLY A 721 -4.93 14.94 -18.94
CA GLY A 721 -4.16 14.21 -17.94
C GLY A 721 -3.32 15.14 -17.05
N ALA A 722 -2.72 16.18 -17.63
CA ALA A 722 -1.97 17.20 -16.90
C ALA A 722 -2.84 18.06 -15.94
N GLN A 723 -4.17 18.02 -16.06
CA GLN A 723 -5.09 18.68 -15.12
C GLN A 723 -5.52 17.78 -13.95
N LEU A 724 -5.12 16.52 -13.91
CA LEU A 724 -5.38 15.65 -12.78
C LEU A 724 -4.41 15.98 -11.63
N THR A 725 -4.93 15.99 -10.40
CA THR A 725 -4.09 16.01 -9.20
C THR A 725 -3.79 14.57 -8.84
N SER A 726 -2.67 14.05 -9.34
CA SER A 726 -2.28 12.63 -9.19
C SER A 726 -1.63 12.30 -7.83
N GLY A 727 -1.79 13.15 -6.83
CA GLY A 727 -1.18 12.99 -5.51
C GLY A 727 -0.03 13.96 -5.28
N ALA A 728 -0.31 14.97 -4.46
CA ALA A 728 0.63 16.01 -4.07
C ALA A 728 0.43 16.37 -2.59
N ILE A 729 1.45 16.94 -1.98
CA ILE A 729 1.48 17.30 -0.56
C ILE A 729 1.36 18.81 -0.44
N PHE A 730 0.43 19.24 0.42
CA PHE A 730 0.15 20.66 0.66
C PHE A 730 0.22 21.01 2.15
N ASN A 731 0.66 22.21 2.46
CA ASN A 731 0.55 22.76 3.80
C ASN A 731 -0.82 23.43 4.01
N VAL A 732 -1.42 23.13 5.16
CA VAL A 732 -2.62 23.78 5.67
C VAL A 732 -2.36 24.42 7.03
N LYS A 733 -3.18 25.42 7.36
CA LYS A 733 -3.24 26.06 8.67
C LYS A 733 -4.44 25.57 9.44
N LEU A 734 -4.23 25.20 10.70
CA LEU A 734 -5.21 24.68 11.62
C LEU A 734 -5.63 25.73 12.64
N ASP A 735 -6.91 25.85 12.90
CA ASP A 735 -7.42 26.46 14.15
C ASP A 735 -7.41 25.40 15.26
N LEU A 736 -6.43 25.42 16.14
CA LEU A 736 -6.24 24.41 17.19
C LEU A 736 -7.37 24.36 18.22
N SER A 737 -8.20 25.40 18.32
CA SER A 737 -9.36 25.45 19.22
C SER A 737 -10.57 24.70 18.67
N HIS A 738 -10.63 24.41 17.36
CA HIS A 738 -11.72 23.69 16.75
C HIS A 738 -11.59 22.17 16.98
N PRO A 739 -12.67 21.47 17.34
CA PRO A 739 -12.61 20.04 17.72
C PRO A 739 -12.01 19.12 16.65
N VAL A 740 -12.12 19.41 15.35
CA VAL A 740 -11.47 18.61 14.29
C VAL A 740 -9.94 18.59 14.43
N ASN A 741 -9.36 19.61 15.05
CA ASN A 741 -7.92 19.79 15.18
C ASN A 741 -7.39 19.45 16.59
N TYR A 742 -8.21 18.91 17.50
CA TYR A 742 -7.73 18.52 18.83
C TYR A 742 -6.58 17.50 18.73
N GLY A 743 -5.61 17.67 19.59
CA GLY A 743 -4.39 16.84 19.64
C GLY A 743 -3.27 17.29 18.70
N TYR A 744 -3.49 18.28 17.83
CA TYR A 744 -2.40 18.96 17.14
C TYR A 744 -1.82 20.06 18.05
N HIS A 745 -0.52 20.28 17.94
CA HIS A 745 0.21 21.26 18.76
C HIS A 745 0.81 22.41 17.94
N LYS A 746 0.75 22.29 16.62
CA LYS A 746 1.16 23.30 15.63
C LYS A 746 -0.01 23.65 14.73
N GLU A 747 -0.05 24.89 14.27
CA GLU A 747 -1.01 25.32 13.27
C GLU A 747 -0.69 24.78 11.86
N ASP A 748 0.56 24.44 11.60
CA ASP A 748 0.99 23.89 10.31
C ASP A 748 0.81 22.36 10.29
N LEU A 749 0.16 21.88 9.22
CA LEU A 749 0.00 20.45 8.95
C LEU A 749 0.19 20.20 7.45
N SER A 750 0.92 19.14 7.11
CA SER A 750 0.99 18.64 5.74
C SER A 750 -0.15 17.65 5.48
N ILE A 751 -0.88 17.85 4.39
CA ILE A 751 -1.95 16.95 3.93
C ILE A 751 -1.67 16.43 2.52
N PHE A 752 -2.12 15.22 2.25
CA PHE A 752 -2.08 14.62 0.91
C PHE A 752 -3.36 14.93 0.15
N ARG A 753 -3.22 15.16 -1.16
CA ARG A 753 -4.35 15.44 -2.02
C ARG A 753 -4.23 14.70 -3.36
N ASN A 754 -5.29 14.00 -3.74
CA ASN A 754 -5.42 13.34 -5.05
C ASN A 754 -6.83 13.52 -5.64
N THR A 755 -7.46 14.66 -5.38
CA THR A 755 -8.76 15.02 -5.96
C THR A 755 -8.74 16.43 -6.55
N ASN A 756 -9.70 16.69 -7.45
CA ASN A 756 -9.98 18.03 -8.00
C ASN A 756 -11.27 18.62 -7.41
N ILE A 757 -11.57 18.33 -6.14
CA ILE A 757 -12.72 18.87 -5.41
C ILE A 757 -12.24 20.06 -4.58
N TYR A 758 -12.73 21.25 -4.87
CA TYR A 758 -12.35 22.49 -4.19
C TYR A 758 -13.57 23.14 -3.57
N LEU A 759 -13.55 23.36 -2.24
CA LEU A 759 -14.61 24.05 -1.49
C LEU A 759 -14.15 25.46 -1.15
N LYS A 760 -14.95 26.46 -1.50
CA LYS A 760 -14.64 27.85 -1.18
C LYS A 760 -14.50 28.07 0.32
N ASN A 761 -13.59 28.97 0.70
CA ASN A 761 -13.52 29.43 2.07
C ASN A 761 -14.82 30.14 2.46
N ASP A 762 -15.28 29.90 3.69
CA ASP A 762 -16.42 30.61 4.27
C ASP A 762 -16.03 32.06 4.63
N LYS A 763 -17.03 32.95 4.61
CA LYS A 763 -16.82 34.34 5.03
C LYS A 763 -16.54 34.45 6.53
N LEU A 764 -17.13 33.57 7.33
CA LEU A 764 -16.89 33.48 8.76
C LEU A 764 -15.63 32.67 9.02
N SER A 765 -14.64 33.27 9.67
CA SER A 765 -13.32 32.68 9.83
C SER A 765 -13.34 31.36 10.61
N PHE A 766 -14.21 31.25 11.62
CA PHE A 766 -14.34 30.06 12.45
C PHE A 766 -14.98 28.85 11.72
N ASN A 767 -15.60 29.05 10.57
CA ASN A 767 -16.09 27.97 9.71
C ASN A 767 -14.99 27.38 8.80
N ASN A 768 -13.76 27.88 8.91
CA ASN A 768 -12.61 27.41 8.14
C ASN A 768 -11.51 26.87 9.09
N PRO A 769 -11.79 25.81 9.86
CA PRO A 769 -10.83 25.33 10.86
C PRO A 769 -9.56 24.74 10.24
N ILE A 770 -9.60 24.38 8.96
CA ILE A 770 -8.47 23.93 8.15
C ILE A 770 -8.48 24.74 6.85
N LYS A 771 -7.38 25.45 6.55
CA LYS A 771 -7.23 26.25 5.33
C LYS A 771 -5.91 25.95 4.66
N TYR A 772 -5.87 25.94 3.32
CA TYR A 772 -4.60 25.88 2.61
C TYR A 772 -3.78 27.15 2.89
N SER A 773 -2.48 26.96 3.10
CA SER A 773 -1.53 28.07 3.28
C SER A 773 -1.51 28.91 2.02
N LYS A 774 -1.51 30.24 2.17
CA LYS A 774 -1.44 31.15 1.02
C LYS A 774 -0.03 31.18 0.40
N GLU A 775 0.98 31.07 1.26
CA GLU A 775 2.39 31.04 0.86
C GLU A 775 2.92 29.63 1.00
N ASN A 776 3.69 29.20 0.01
CA ASN A 776 4.33 27.87 -0.01
C ASN A 776 3.37 26.70 0.29
N SER A 777 2.15 26.77 -0.25
CA SER A 777 1.14 25.74 -0.01
C SER A 777 1.58 24.38 -0.57
N LEU A 778 2.14 24.33 -1.80
CA LEU A 778 2.67 23.10 -2.39
C LEU A 778 4.01 22.75 -1.76
N VAL A 779 4.07 21.61 -1.07
CA VAL A 779 5.28 21.08 -0.43
C VAL A 779 6.02 20.12 -1.37
N SER A 780 5.29 19.22 -2.01
CA SER A 780 5.85 18.25 -2.94
C SER A 780 4.76 17.72 -3.89
N GLY A 781 5.15 17.36 -5.10
CA GLY A 781 4.27 16.81 -6.11
C GLY A 781 3.90 17.78 -7.22
N TYR A 782 3.22 17.25 -8.22
CA TYR A 782 2.75 18.00 -9.39
C TYR A 782 1.32 18.49 -9.21
N ILE A 783 1.09 19.71 -9.63
CA ILE A 783 -0.24 20.30 -9.79
C ILE A 783 -0.23 21.30 -10.94
N SER A 784 -1.29 21.33 -11.75
CA SER A 784 -1.44 22.35 -12.80
C SER A 784 -1.62 23.75 -12.19
N LYS A 785 -1.19 24.79 -12.91
CA LYS A 785 -1.34 26.19 -12.47
C LYS A 785 -2.79 26.55 -12.15
N LEU A 786 -3.73 26.02 -12.92
CA LEU A 786 -5.15 26.25 -12.75
C LEU A 786 -5.66 25.62 -11.43
N ASN A 787 -5.31 24.37 -11.18
CA ASN A 787 -5.69 23.68 -9.96
C ASN A 787 -5.03 24.28 -8.72
N TYR A 788 -3.77 24.67 -8.82
CA TYR A 788 -3.06 25.35 -7.73
C TYR A 788 -3.76 26.66 -7.30
N LYS A 789 -4.21 27.47 -8.27
CA LYS A 789 -5.00 28.68 -7.98
C LYS A 789 -6.30 28.36 -7.23
N SER A 790 -6.95 27.26 -7.57
CA SER A 790 -8.17 26.83 -6.86
C SER A 790 -7.88 26.36 -5.43
N ILE A 791 -6.78 25.66 -5.19
CA ILE A 791 -6.35 25.25 -3.84
C ILE A 791 -6.16 26.47 -2.93
N LEU A 792 -5.44 27.51 -3.36
CA LEU A 792 -5.14 28.67 -2.52
C LEU A 792 -6.39 29.39 -1.98
N ASN A 793 -7.54 29.20 -2.59
CA ASN A 793 -8.82 29.79 -2.21
C ASN A 793 -9.81 28.80 -1.61
N SER A 794 -9.32 27.59 -1.26
CA SER A 794 -10.17 26.50 -0.79
C SER A 794 -9.84 26.03 0.62
N ARG A 795 -10.76 25.26 1.18
CA ARG A 795 -10.64 24.54 2.44
C ARG A 795 -10.88 23.03 2.22
N PRO A 796 -10.14 22.14 2.89
CA PRO A 796 -10.31 20.70 2.69
C PRO A 796 -11.39 20.07 3.57
N PHE A 797 -11.95 20.83 4.52
CA PHE A 797 -12.90 20.33 5.52
C PHE A 797 -14.05 21.32 5.74
N VAL A 798 -15.27 20.78 5.85
CA VAL A 798 -16.47 21.52 6.27
C VAL A 798 -17.28 20.63 7.22
N SER A 799 -17.83 21.24 8.26
CA SER A 799 -18.78 20.60 9.17
C SER A 799 -20.00 21.47 9.38
N SER A 800 -21.19 20.92 9.27
CA SER A 800 -22.45 21.64 9.41
C SER A 800 -23.46 20.85 10.24
N ARG A 801 -24.27 21.57 10.97
CA ARG A 801 -25.36 20.98 11.77
C ARG A 801 -26.58 20.72 10.91
N LEU A 802 -27.19 19.55 11.06
CA LEU A 802 -28.47 19.22 10.48
C LEU A 802 -29.41 18.77 11.60
N ASN A 803 -30.23 19.71 12.12
CA ASN A 803 -31.03 19.55 13.34
C ASN A 803 -30.18 19.17 14.57
N LYS A 804 -30.43 17.95 15.12
CA LYS A 804 -29.67 17.40 16.28
C LYS A 804 -28.38 16.72 15.87
N GLY A 805 -28.20 16.41 14.58
CA GLY A 805 -27.04 15.69 14.05
C GLY A 805 -26.00 16.58 13.38
N ARG A 806 -24.98 15.96 12.84
CA ARG A 806 -23.83 16.61 12.20
C ARG A 806 -23.50 15.94 10.88
N VAL A 807 -23.14 16.74 9.90
CA VAL A 807 -22.55 16.28 8.63
C VAL A 807 -21.18 16.93 8.50
N SER A 808 -20.13 16.12 8.35
CA SER A 808 -18.77 16.58 8.16
C SER A 808 -18.19 15.99 6.87
N VAL A 809 -17.48 16.79 6.08
CA VAL A 809 -16.94 16.36 4.81
C VAL A 809 -15.45 16.73 4.68
N PHE A 810 -14.70 15.82 4.05
CA PHE A 810 -13.31 16.02 3.65
C PHE A 810 -13.19 15.90 2.13
N THR A 811 -12.47 16.80 1.49
CA THR A 811 -12.22 16.73 0.04
C THR A 811 -11.24 15.62 -0.33
N ASP A 812 -10.44 15.17 0.61
CA ASP A 812 -9.37 14.19 0.41
C ASP A 812 -9.37 13.12 1.48
N ASN A 813 -8.61 12.03 1.26
CA ASN A 813 -8.46 10.93 2.19
C ASN A 813 -7.43 11.28 3.28
N THR A 814 -7.81 11.18 4.54
CA THR A 814 -6.93 11.43 5.69
C THR A 814 -6.07 10.21 6.07
N ASN A 815 -6.28 9.05 5.42
CA ASN A 815 -5.65 7.77 5.77
C ASN A 815 -4.92 7.13 4.60
N PHE A 816 -4.56 7.87 3.58
CA PHE A 816 -4.07 7.39 2.31
C PHE A 816 -2.98 6.32 2.47
N ARG A 817 -3.25 5.14 1.89
CA ARG A 817 -2.36 3.96 1.89
C ARG A 817 -1.79 3.60 3.27
N ALA A 818 -2.55 3.87 4.33
CA ALA A 818 -2.22 3.60 5.74
C ALA A 818 -0.89 4.19 6.25
N PHE A 819 -0.14 4.99 5.49
CA PHE A 819 1.10 5.60 5.96
C PHE A 819 0.99 7.12 6.28
N TRP A 820 -0.18 7.72 6.12
CA TRP A 820 -0.46 9.12 6.50
C TRP A 820 -0.82 9.25 7.98
N TYR A 821 0.12 8.91 8.86
CA TYR A 821 -0.08 8.95 10.31
C TYR A 821 -0.41 10.35 10.84
N GLY A 822 0.17 11.39 10.23
CA GLY A 822 -0.02 12.78 10.64
C GLY A 822 -1.46 13.28 10.51
N THR A 823 -2.28 12.69 9.64
CA THR A 823 -3.66 13.15 9.36
C THR A 823 -4.75 12.23 9.86
N ASN A 824 -4.43 11.03 10.36
CA ASN A 824 -5.44 10.07 10.86
C ASN A 824 -6.35 10.69 11.93
N LYS A 825 -5.80 11.55 12.78
CA LYS A 825 -6.52 12.18 13.90
C LYS A 825 -7.65 13.08 13.44
N LEU A 826 -7.61 13.66 12.23
CA LEU A 826 -8.69 14.49 11.68
C LEU A 826 -10.00 13.71 11.57
N MET A 827 -9.96 12.49 11.01
CA MET A 827 -11.13 11.62 10.92
C MET A 827 -11.58 11.17 12.32
N ILE A 828 -10.67 10.76 13.15
CA ILE A 828 -10.96 10.29 14.51
C ILE A 828 -11.65 11.38 15.34
N ASN A 829 -11.20 12.62 15.20
CA ASN A 829 -11.84 13.76 15.87
C ASN A 829 -13.27 13.98 15.40
N THR A 830 -13.58 13.77 14.11
CA THR A 830 -14.96 13.85 13.63
C THR A 830 -15.84 12.74 14.19
N ILE A 831 -15.28 11.57 14.47
CA ILE A 831 -16.00 10.45 15.09
C ILE A 831 -16.32 10.75 16.56
N PHE A 832 -15.31 11.09 17.37
CA PHE A 832 -15.47 11.28 18.81
C PHE A 832 -16.06 12.65 19.19
N PHE A 833 -15.67 13.71 18.46
CA PHE A 833 -15.97 15.11 18.82
C PHE A 833 -16.90 15.82 17.84
N GLY A 834 -17.47 15.10 16.87
CA GLY A 834 -18.35 15.69 15.86
C GLY A 834 -19.51 16.51 16.45
N LYS A 835 -20.05 16.11 17.61
CA LYS A 835 -21.13 16.86 18.31
C LYS A 835 -20.66 18.18 18.93
N LEU A 836 -19.37 18.39 19.06
CA LEU A 836 -18.79 19.63 19.62
C LEU A 836 -18.47 20.67 18.53
N MET A 837 -18.51 20.28 17.25
CA MET A 837 -18.20 21.11 16.10
C MET A 837 -19.33 22.06 15.73
#